data_ce78349630d2db6daa7af43938dba4b9
#
_entry.id   ce78349630d2db6daa7af43938dba4b9
#
_cell.length_a   1.000
_cell.length_b   1.000
_cell.length_c   1.000
_cell.angle_alpha   90.00
_cell.angle_beta   90.00
_cell.angle_gamma   90.00
#
_symmetry.space_group_name_H-M   'P 1'
#
loop_
_entity.id
_entity.type
_entity.pdbx_description
1 polymer ?
#
loop_
_entity_poly.entity_id
_entity_poly.type
_entity_poly.pdbx_seq_one_letter_code
_entity_poly.pdbx_strand_id
1 'polypeptide(L)'
;MTEERIEAILGFDRVRKIISDRCSTEYATARTAEENFSTDAREIRQRLLLTDEMRMIVMFEESFPSNGYIDCVRFLEILANEGSNIDLVSLGKLKTMLETLRRITLFFSNIKDGIYPNLKKMVSSIVLFPEVQQRIDTILDKFGNVKDTASDELYDIRRKLKDKEGAISKRIGILLKKAQADGIVDQDASVVVRDGKMLIPVSTSNKRKIQGFVYDESSSGKTTFIEPAEIVEITNEISELHFAETREIARILYEFSDWLRPYVPDLLDGAKCIGEMDFLIAKAQTALDFVAGMPIISDTEEMDLRKARHPLLERSLKRDGKEIVPLTVTLTPQKHILLISGPNAGGKSVCLKTVGLLQYMFQWGMLIPTSETSEMMVFDRIMADIGDGQSIDNDLSTYSSFLESMKDMLKEADSHTLVLIDEFGSGTEPAAGGAIAEAILNEFDKRGVYGVITTHYTNLKLYASGADTGVINGAMQFDAKNIAPLFKLEMGLPGNSFAFELARKMGLPEEIIRDAENRAGEEFVGIERNLRKIARNRRVLDEKIQKIRNTDKTLESITDKYQKELEDIRKKRQEIIDEAKREAEDIVKGANRQVEHTIRTIKEKQAEKSQTRKARADLQDFVNALAAKKEQDQQDRDSYLEDKLRKVNERQQRQLARKNRRATTEDQKRMNEEAEKSRMISSFRSGPLQVGEKVRIKANGMVGEVAIVSDKAVTVIIGNIKSKMPLDKVERITSNEYKSAVKAAPKPVAQTTSMDSSISERKLNFKMELDVRGQRVNEALDNVMHYIDDAIMLNVSSVRIIHGKGTGALRDEIQRFLRATPGVVSAKDESVQLGGSGVTVVTFDK
;
A
#
# COMPACT_ATOMS: atom_id res chain seq x y z
N MET A 1 19.02 21.16 -15.12
CA MET A 1 17.56 20.92 -14.93
C MET A 1 17.24 21.22 -13.48
N THR A 2 16.11 21.91 -13.15
CA THR A 2 15.73 22.21 -11.75
C THR A 2 15.15 20.99 -11.06
N GLU A 3 15.31 20.87 -9.73
CA GLU A 3 14.74 19.76 -8.95
C GLU A 3 13.23 19.65 -9.08
N GLU A 4 12.53 20.78 -9.05
CA GLU A 4 11.05 20.82 -9.23
C GLU A 4 10.60 20.18 -10.56
N ARG A 5 11.35 20.40 -11.64
CA ARG A 5 11.05 19.81 -12.94
C ARG A 5 11.27 18.31 -12.93
N ILE A 6 12.31 17.83 -12.27
CA ILE A 6 12.58 16.38 -12.11
C ILE A 6 11.48 15.74 -11.28
N GLU A 7 11.06 16.36 -10.18
CA GLU A 7 9.97 15.87 -9.35
C GLU A 7 8.66 15.72 -10.12
N ALA A 8 8.31 16.72 -10.91
CA ALA A 8 7.10 16.70 -11.74
C ALA A 8 7.16 15.60 -12.83
N ILE A 9 8.32 15.44 -13.50
CA ILE A 9 8.52 14.40 -14.52
C ILE A 9 8.40 12.99 -13.93
N LEU A 10 8.99 12.76 -12.75
CA LEU A 10 8.97 11.46 -12.06
C LEU A 10 7.65 11.24 -11.31
N GLY A 11 6.87 12.28 -11.04
CA GLY A 11 5.65 12.24 -10.22
C GLY A 11 5.91 12.26 -8.72
N PHE A 12 7.10 12.69 -8.27
CA PHE A 12 7.43 12.81 -6.86
C PHE A 12 6.66 13.96 -6.19
N ASP A 13 6.31 14.99 -6.91
CA ASP A 13 5.40 16.07 -6.50
C ASP A 13 4.10 15.51 -5.88
N ARG A 14 3.55 14.44 -6.46
CA ARG A 14 2.37 13.75 -5.96
C ARG A 14 2.67 12.94 -4.69
N VAL A 15 3.85 12.34 -4.59
CA VAL A 15 4.28 11.63 -3.37
C VAL A 15 4.49 12.64 -2.25
N ARG A 16 5.18 13.76 -2.51
CA ARG A 16 5.36 14.88 -1.60
C ARG A 16 4.01 15.40 -1.09
N LYS A 17 3.04 15.56 -1.99
CA LYS A 17 1.68 15.97 -1.63
C LYS A 17 0.98 14.96 -0.70
N ILE A 18 1.12 13.65 -0.97
CA ILE A 18 0.54 12.60 -0.11
C ILE A 18 1.11 12.67 1.31
N ILE A 19 2.39 12.99 1.48
CA ILE A 19 3.02 13.17 2.79
C ILE A 19 2.48 14.45 3.44
N SER A 20 2.49 15.58 2.72
CA SER A 20 2.00 16.87 3.19
C SER A 20 0.54 16.81 3.66
N ASP A 21 -0.32 16.12 2.91
CA ASP A 21 -1.75 15.94 3.25
C ASP A 21 -1.96 15.10 4.53
N ARG A 22 -0.92 14.41 5.03
CA ARG A 22 -0.93 13.62 6.28
C ARG A 22 -0.34 14.36 7.47
N CYS A 23 0.40 15.42 7.21
CA CYS A 23 0.95 16.25 8.29
C CYS A 23 -0.16 16.96 9.04
N SER A 24 -0.07 16.98 10.36
CA SER A 24 -1.03 17.65 11.26
C SER A 24 -0.57 19.06 11.62
N THR A 25 0.74 19.32 11.53
CA THR A 25 1.37 20.58 11.90
C THR A 25 1.82 21.39 10.68
N GLU A 26 1.79 22.72 10.77
CA GLU A 26 2.34 23.62 9.74
C GLU A 26 3.85 23.39 9.59
N TYR A 27 4.54 23.12 10.70
CA TYR A 27 5.96 22.78 10.70
C TYR A 27 6.27 21.54 9.85
N ALA A 28 5.55 20.43 10.05
CA ALA A 28 5.76 19.21 9.26
C ALA A 28 5.44 19.41 7.77
N THR A 29 4.41 20.22 7.49
CA THR A 29 4.07 20.58 6.10
C THR A 29 5.18 21.41 5.46
N ALA A 30 5.72 22.42 6.15
CA ALA A 30 6.86 23.22 5.68
C ALA A 30 8.12 22.32 5.50
N ARG A 31 8.39 21.46 6.48
CA ARG A 31 9.49 20.48 6.44
C ARG A 31 9.40 19.56 5.23
N THR A 32 8.16 19.13 4.85
CA THR A 32 7.93 18.34 3.64
C THR A 32 8.30 19.11 2.37
N ALA A 33 8.08 20.42 2.34
CA ALA A 33 8.45 21.26 1.19
C ALA A 33 9.96 21.58 1.15
N GLU A 34 10.59 21.73 2.30
CA GLU A 34 12.01 22.08 2.44
C GLU A 34 12.97 20.89 2.30
N GLU A 35 12.48 19.66 2.53
CA GLU A 35 13.31 18.46 2.40
C GLU A 35 13.72 18.26 0.94
N ASN A 36 15.02 18.21 0.70
CA ASN A 36 15.61 18.11 -0.62
C ASN A 36 16.25 16.75 -0.88
N PHE A 37 16.45 16.46 -2.15
CA PHE A 37 17.26 15.35 -2.62
C PHE A 37 18.68 15.44 -2.05
N SER A 38 19.18 14.38 -1.42
CA SER A 38 20.52 14.34 -0.83
C SER A 38 21.45 13.44 -1.61
N THR A 39 22.71 13.84 -1.69
CA THR A 39 23.82 13.07 -2.28
C THR A 39 24.77 12.50 -1.20
N ASP A 40 24.55 12.81 0.07
CA ASP A 40 25.31 12.25 1.18
C ASP A 40 24.68 10.93 1.66
N ALA A 41 25.39 9.83 1.43
CA ALA A 41 24.98 8.49 1.86
C ALA A 41 24.73 8.37 3.38
N ARG A 42 25.43 9.16 4.21
CA ARG A 42 25.24 9.16 5.67
C ARG A 42 23.92 9.83 6.04
N GLU A 43 23.63 10.96 5.42
CA GLU A 43 22.38 11.69 5.62
C GLU A 43 21.20 10.86 5.14
N ILE A 44 21.27 10.27 3.94
CA ILE A 44 20.25 9.38 3.40
C ILE A 44 19.99 8.22 4.36
N ARG A 45 21.06 7.57 4.84
CA ARG A 45 20.96 6.45 5.81
C ARG A 45 20.24 6.89 7.09
N GLN A 46 20.58 8.06 7.62
CA GLN A 46 19.96 8.58 8.82
C GLN A 46 18.46 8.86 8.62
N ARG A 47 18.10 9.50 7.51
CA ARG A 47 16.69 9.78 7.15
C ARG A 47 15.88 8.50 6.98
N LEU A 48 16.47 7.48 6.33
CA LEU A 48 15.84 6.17 6.14
C LEU A 48 15.64 5.44 7.46
N LEU A 49 16.66 5.42 8.34
CA LEU A 49 16.59 4.77 9.65
C LEU A 49 15.51 5.41 10.52
N LEU A 50 15.43 6.73 10.58
CA LEU A 50 14.38 7.44 11.31
C LEU A 50 12.97 7.09 10.78
N THR A 51 12.82 7.03 9.45
CA THR A 51 11.55 6.67 8.81
C THR A 51 11.19 5.20 9.06
N ASP A 52 12.17 4.29 9.03
CA ASP A 52 11.91 2.85 9.27
C ASP A 52 11.59 2.56 10.73
N GLU A 53 12.32 3.16 11.67
CA GLU A 53 11.99 3.06 13.10
C GLU A 53 10.58 3.59 13.38
N MET A 54 10.19 4.72 12.78
CA MET A 54 8.84 5.27 12.93
C MET A 54 7.78 4.36 12.26
N ARG A 55 8.09 3.76 11.12
CA ARG A 55 7.22 2.78 10.46
C ARG A 55 6.96 1.57 11.37
N MET A 56 8.00 1.06 12.02
CA MET A 56 7.89 -0.05 12.98
C MET A 56 7.05 0.34 14.19
N ILE A 57 7.23 1.56 14.72
CA ILE A 57 6.42 2.09 15.82
C ILE A 57 4.94 2.18 15.40
N VAL A 58 4.63 2.80 14.26
CA VAL A 58 3.24 2.95 13.78
C VAL A 58 2.58 1.59 13.53
N MET A 59 3.36 0.56 13.18
CA MET A 59 2.86 -0.78 12.89
C MET A 59 2.62 -1.63 14.14
N PHE A 60 3.47 -1.53 15.17
CA PHE A 60 3.51 -2.50 16.26
C PHE A 60 3.30 -1.91 17.64
N GLU A 61 3.40 -0.58 17.83
CA GLU A 61 3.40 0.05 19.16
C GLU A 61 2.09 0.82 19.42
N GLU A 62 1.09 0.14 19.96
CA GLU A 62 -0.19 0.76 20.30
C GLU A 62 -0.08 1.88 21.38
N SER A 63 0.98 1.82 22.21
CA SER A 63 1.22 2.79 23.28
C SER A 63 1.81 4.11 22.81
N PHE A 64 2.29 4.19 21.57
CA PHE A 64 2.80 5.44 21.00
C PHE A 64 1.66 6.42 20.72
N PRO A 65 1.80 7.72 21.06
CA PRO A 65 0.73 8.69 20.85
C PRO A 65 0.46 8.88 19.35
N SER A 66 -0.76 8.55 18.92
CA SER A 66 -1.22 8.68 17.53
C SER A 66 -1.86 10.04 17.22
N ASN A 67 -2.09 10.88 18.22
CA ASN A 67 -2.78 12.16 18.12
C ASN A 67 -2.17 13.19 19.08
N GLY A 68 -2.59 14.46 18.93
CA GLY A 68 -2.11 15.55 19.77
C GLY A 68 -0.90 16.28 19.19
N TYR A 69 -0.56 16.03 17.92
CA TYR A 69 0.48 16.75 17.20
C TYR A 69 -0.07 18.11 16.79
N ILE A 70 0.28 19.14 17.54
CA ILE A 70 -0.23 20.52 17.36
C ILE A 70 0.95 21.46 17.21
N ASP A 71 0.86 22.32 16.21
CA ASP A 71 1.89 23.32 15.96
C ASP A 71 1.85 24.43 17.01
N CYS A 72 2.97 24.61 17.65
CA CYS A 72 3.19 25.66 18.66
C CYS A 72 4.37 26.59 18.31
N VAL A 73 5.09 26.33 17.22
CA VAL A 73 6.32 27.04 16.88
C VAL A 73 6.06 28.54 16.73
N ARG A 74 5.09 28.89 15.87
CA ARG A 74 4.83 30.29 15.50
C ARG A 74 4.46 31.20 16.70
N PHE A 75 3.57 30.72 17.57
CA PHE A 75 3.19 31.56 18.72
C PHE A 75 4.28 31.60 19.81
N LEU A 76 5.09 30.53 19.96
CA LEU A 76 6.24 30.54 20.87
C LEU A 76 7.33 31.47 20.37
N GLU A 77 7.59 31.56 19.07
CA GLU A 77 8.52 32.54 18.49
C GLU A 77 8.05 33.98 18.74
N ILE A 78 6.74 34.24 18.64
CA ILE A 78 6.17 35.56 18.99
C ILE A 78 6.32 35.82 20.48
N LEU A 79 6.08 34.82 21.33
CA LEU A 79 6.11 34.94 22.81
C LEU A 79 7.55 35.17 23.32
N ALA A 80 8.57 34.84 22.57
CA ALA A 80 9.96 35.19 22.90
C ALA A 80 10.20 36.68 23.00
N ASN A 81 9.41 37.53 22.34
CA ASN A 81 9.53 38.99 22.39
C ASN A 81 8.87 39.54 23.65
N GLU A 82 9.55 40.46 24.33
CA GLU A 82 8.97 41.18 25.49
C GLU A 82 7.70 41.93 25.13
N GLY A 83 6.70 41.85 26.00
CA GLY A 83 5.41 42.54 25.82
C GLY A 83 4.41 41.72 24.95
N SER A 84 4.79 40.62 24.35
CA SER A 84 3.85 39.69 23.73
C SER A 84 3.16 38.83 24.78
N ASN A 85 1.95 38.38 24.50
CA ASN A 85 1.18 37.50 25.38
C ASN A 85 0.51 36.37 24.61
N ILE A 86 0.33 35.23 25.29
CA ILE A 86 -0.37 34.07 24.77
C ILE A 86 -1.87 34.28 24.85
N ASP A 87 -2.61 33.87 23.83
CA ASP A 87 -4.07 33.81 23.87
C ASP A 87 -4.55 32.47 24.43
N LEU A 88 -5.84 32.37 24.74
CA LEU A 88 -6.45 31.19 25.36
C LEU A 88 -6.34 29.95 24.47
N VAL A 89 -6.48 30.11 23.16
CA VAL A 89 -6.40 29.01 22.19
C VAL A 89 -4.97 28.48 22.12
N SER A 90 -3.99 29.36 22.03
CA SER A 90 -2.55 29.01 22.04
C SER A 90 -2.12 28.37 23.35
N LEU A 91 -2.68 28.81 24.50
CA LEU A 91 -2.44 28.16 25.80
C LEU A 91 -2.98 26.71 25.81
N GLY A 92 -4.16 26.47 25.25
CA GLY A 92 -4.72 25.13 25.07
C GLY A 92 -3.87 24.25 24.14
N LYS A 93 -3.35 24.82 23.05
CA LYS A 93 -2.39 24.16 22.17
C LYS A 93 -1.10 23.77 22.89
N LEU A 94 -0.54 24.71 23.67
CA LEU A 94 0.67 24.45 24.46
C LEU A 94 0.46 23.31 25.46
N LYS A 95 -0.67 23.30 26.17
CA LYS A 95 -1.04 22.21 27.07
C LYS A 95 -1.02 20.84 26.33
N THR A 96 -1.67 20.76 25.19
CA THR A 96 -1.74 19.52 24.40
C THR A 96 -0.36 19.10 23.88
N MET A 97 0.45 20.05 23.42
CA MET A 97 1.83 19.79 23.00
C MET A 97 2.67 19.20 24.13
N LEU A 98 2.64 19.82 25.32
CA LEU A 98 3.39 19.34 26.50
C LEU A 98 2.97 17.92 26.91
N GLU A 99 1.67 17.63 26.90
CA GLU A 99 1.16 16.29 27.20
C GLU A 99 1.62 15.27 26.17
N THR A 100 1.58 15.62 24.86
CA THR A 100 2.05 14.75 23.79
C THR A 100 3.55 14.51 23.92
N LEU A 101 4.33 15.56 24.17
CA LEU A 101 5.77 15.49 24.39
C LEU A 101 6.11 14.58 25.59
N ARG A 102 5.39 14.73 26.69
CA ARG A 102 5.52 13.87 27.88
C ARG A 102 5.23 12.40 27.52
N ARG A 103 4.18 12.12 26.77
CA ARG A 103 3.82 10.77 26.33
C ARG A 103 4.89 10.17 25.43
N ILE A 104 5.43 10.93 24.48
CA ILE A 104 6.53 10.51 23.60
C ILE A 104 7.78 10.17 24.42
N THR A 105 8.18 11.06 25.33
CA THR A 105 9.35 10.85 26.19
C THR A 105 9.17 9.63 27.09
N LEU A 106 7.98 9.44 27.67
CA LEU A 106 7.65 8.28 28.49
C LEU A 106 7.69 6.98 27.66
N PHE A 107 7.17 7.00 26.45
CA PHE A 107 7.23 5.85 25.54
C PHE A 107 8.69 5.43 25.33
N PHE A 108 9.57 6.35 24.89
CA PHE A 108 10.98 6.00 24.61
C PHE A 108 11.77 5.64 25.88
N SER A 109 11.39 6.16 27.07
CA SER A 109 12.03 5.78 28.33
C SER A 109 11.69 4.34 28.74
N ASN A 110 10.51 3.84 28.37
CA ASN A 110 10.06 2.47 28.66
C ASN A 110 10.56 1.44 27.64
N ILE A 111 11.05 1.87 26.50
CA ILE A 111 11.61 0.99 25.45
C ILE A 111 13.03 0.56 25.85
N LYS A 112 13.31 -0.74 25.66
CA LYS A 112 14.64 -1.32 25.90
C LYS A 112 15.69 -0.66 25.01
N ASP A 113 16.90 -0.53 25.55
CA ASP A 113 18.01 0.03 24.77
C ASP A 113 18.32 -0.85 23.54
N GLY A 114 18.59 -0.17 22.43
CA GLY A 114 18.82 -0.82 21.14
C GLY A 114 17.59 -0.99 20.26
N ILE A 115 16.39 -0.77 20.78
CA ILE A 115 15.17 -0.67 20.00
C ILE A 115 14.90 0.81 19.69
N TYR A 116 14.74 1.18 18.42
CA TYR A 116 14.53 2.55 17.95
C TYR A 116 15.61 3.55 18.40
N PRO A 117 16.92 3.24 18.20
CA PRO A 117 18.02 4.04 18.77
C PRO A 117 18.09 5.47 18.22
N ASN A 118 17.73 5.69 16.95
CA ASN A 118 17.80 6.99 16.31
C ASN A 118 16.70 7.93 16.79
N LEU A 119 15.49 7.46 16.88
CA LEU A 119 14.35 8.21 17.44
C LEU A 119 14.55 8.47 18.94
N LYS A 120 15.00 7.47 19.71
CA LYS A 120 15.34 7.62 21.12
C LYS A 120 16.38 8.71 21.32
N LYS A 121 17.42 8.76 20.49
CA LYS A 121 18.45 9.80 20.53
C LYS A 121 17.87 11.19 20.24
N MET A 122 16.95 11.32 19.27
CA MET A 122 16.30 12.58 18.93
C MET A 122 15.47 13.13 20.09
N VAL A 123 14.75 12.25 20.81
CA VAL A 123 13.92 12.65 21.96
C VAL A 123 14.73 12.86 23.23
N SER A 124 15.90 12.26 23.38
CA SER A 124 16.71 12.33 24.61
C SER A 124 17.23 13.72 24.95
N SER A 125 17.28 14.66 24.00
CA SER A 125 17.67 16.05 24.20
C SER A 125 16.53 16.95 24.68
N ILE A 126 15.30 16.45 24.71
CA ILE A 126 14.11 17.25 25.03
C ILE A 126 13.94 17.36 26.53
N VAL A 127 13.79 18.61 26.99
CA VAL A 127 13.51 18.94 28.38
C VAL A 127 12.01 18.99 28.61
N LEU A 128 11.56 18.33 29.68
CA LEU A 128 10.14 18.39 30.10
C LEU A 128 10.01 19.38 31.26
N PHE A 129 8.95 20.18 31.26
CA PHE A 129 8.66 21.17 32.27
C PHE A 129 7.32 20.85 32.99
N PRO A 130 7.31 19.96 33.99
CA PRO A 130 6.10 19.62 34.74
C PRO A 130 5.46 20.84 35.41
N GLU A 131 6.30 21.81 35.84
CA GLU A 131 5.86 23.08 36.44
C GLU A 131 5.06 23.93 35.45
N VAL A 132 5.41 23.97 34.19
CA VAL A 132 4.64 24.68 33.16
C VAL A 132 3.27 24.02 32.99
N GLN A 133 3.23 22.70 32.91
CA GLN A 133 1.98 21.96 32.79
C GLN A 133 1.09 22.15 34.03
N GLN A 134 1.66 22.09 35.24
CA GLN A 134 0.93 22.33 36.48
C GLN A 134 0.35 23.74 36.52
N ARG A 135 1.12 24.75 36.11
CA ARG A 135 0.64 26.12 36.09
C ARG A 135 -0.48 26.33 35.05
N ILE A 136 -0.36 25.72 33.88
CA ILE A 136 -1.47 25.71 32.89
C ILE A 136 -2.72 25.05 33.50
N ASP A 137 -2.55 23.95 34.23
CA ASP A 137 -3.64 23.25 34.89
C ASP A 137 -4.31 24.07 36.04
N THR A 138 -3.64 25.07 36.59
CA THR A 138 -4.31 26.01 37.50
C THR A 138 -5.19 27.00 36.74
N ILE A 139 -4.86 27.34 35.51
CA ILE A 139 -5.58 28.31 34.67
C ILE A 139 -6.71 27.64 33.90
N LEU A 140 -6.43 26.51 33.23
CA LEU A 140 -7.37 25.84 32.33
C LEU A 140 -8.04 24.62 32.96
N ASP A 141 -9.32 24.45 32.63
CA ASP A 141 -10.04 23.21 32.91
C ASP A 141 -9.73 22.13 31.82
N LYS A 142 -10.37 20.96 31.93
CA LYS A 142 -10.24 19.87 30.99
C LYS A 142 -10.84 20.12 29.60
N PHE A 143 -11.66 21.16 29.48
CA PHE A 143 -12.29 21.59 28.23
C PHE A 143 -11.58 22.77 27.56
N GLY A 144 -10.52 23.30 28.18
CA GLY A 144 -9.76 24.44 27.67
C GLY A 144 -10.34 25.80 28.06
N ASN A 145 -11.33 25.87 28.97
CA ASN A 145 -11.85 27.13 29.49
C ASN A 145 -11.03 27.57 30.70
N VAL A 146 -10.99 28.89 30.94
CA VAL A 146 -10.37 29.44 32.14
C VAL A 146 -11.19 29.05 33.34
N LYS A 147 -10.56 28.42 34.34
CA LYS A 147 -11.19 28.04 35.59
C LYS A 147 -11.66 29.28 36.41
N ASP A 148 -12.74 29.14 37.12
CA ASP A 148 -13.20 30.19 38.04
C ASP A 148 -12.15 30.47 39.13
N THR A 149 -11.39 29.46 39.50
CA THR A 149 -10.32 29.51 40.52
C THR A 149 -8.95 29.92 39.94
N ALA A 150 -8.88 30.38 38.67
CA ALA A 150 -7.63 30.84 38.08
C ALA A 150 -7.07 32.10 38.77
N SER A 151 -7.96 32.95 39.32
CA SER A 151 -7.60 33.97 40.29
C SER A 151 -8.79 34.22 41.23
N ASP A 152 -8.49 34.80 42.42
CA ASP A 152 -9.55 35.18 43.41
C ASP A 152 -10.49 36.24 42.82
N GLU A 153 -9.93 37.16 42.04
CA GLU A 153 -10.69 38.23 41.38
C GLU A 153 -11.65 37.69 40.31
N LEU A 154 -11.21 36.77 39.49
CA LEU A 154 -12.06 36.11 38.50
C LEU A 154 -13.21 35.32 39.16
N TYR A 155 -12.90 34.62 40.25
CA TYR A 155 -13.93 33.91 41.04
C TYR A 155 -15.01 34.87 41.55
N ASP A 156 -14.61 36.01 42.11
CA ASP A 156 -15.57 37.02 42.60
C ASP A 156 -16.38 37.67 41.47
N ILE A 157 -15.76 37.98 40.34
CA ILE A 157 -16.44 38.53 39.17
C ILE A 157 -17.52 37.53 38.68
N ARG A 158 -17.15 36.24 38.46
CA ARG A 158 -18.08 35.22 37.97
C ARG A 158 -19.20 34.91 38.96
N ARG A 159 -18.91 34.96 40.27
CA ARG A 159 -19.94 34.83 41.29
C ARG A 159 -20.94 36.00 41.20
N LYS A 160 -20.46 37.26 41.11
CA LYS A 160 -21.29 38.44 40.93
C LYS A 160 -22.12 38.37 39.63
N LEU A 161 -21.53 37.92 38.53
CA LEU A 161 -22.24 37.70 37.24
C LEU A 161 -23.42 36.76 37.42
N LYS A 162 -23.17 35.58 38.02
CA LYS A 162 -24.21 34.57 38.28
C LYS A 162 -25.33 35.07 39.15
N ASP A 163 -24.98 35.84 40.19
CA ASP A 163 -25.95 36.44 41.09
C ASP A 163 -26.79 37.49 40.37
N LYS A 164 -26.18 38.35 39.54
CA LYS A 164 -26.86 39.38 38.76
C LYS A 164 -27.74 38.81 37.66
N GLU A 165 -27.28 37.78 36.91
CA GLU A 165 -28.06 37.06 35.93
C GLU A 165 -29.30 36.38 36.56
N GLY A 166 -29.12 35.80 37.77
CA GLY A 166 -30.21 35.24 38.56
C GLY A 166 -31.21 36.31 39.02
N ALA A 167 -30.71 37.53 39.35
CA ALA A 167 -31.52 38.64 39.78
C ALA A 167 -32.36 39.21 38.63
N ILE A 168 -31.86 39.31 37.40
CA ILE A 168 -32.60 39.76 36.22
C ILE A 168 -33.89 38.94 36.03
N SER A 169 -33.75 37.60 35.99
CA SER A 169 -34.88 36.69 35.76
C SER A 169 -35.97 36.83 36.84
N LYS A 170 -35.56 37.03 38.09
CA LYS A 170 -36.50 37.28 39.19
C LYS A 170 -37.14 38.64 39.06
N ARG A 171 -36.35 39.71 38.80
CA ARG A 171 -36.81 41.09 38.76
C ARG A 171 -37.81 41.34 37.63
N ILE A 172 -37.48 40.88 36.42
CA ILE A 172 -38.39 41.01 35.25
C ILE A 172 -39.69 40.25 35.48
N GLY A 173 -39.65 39.07 36.13
CA GLY A 173 -40.85 38.32 36.52
C GLY A 173 -41.73 39.11 37.54
N ILE A 174 -41.13 39.83 38.50
CA ILE A 174 -41.86 40.71 39.43
C ILE A 174 -42.46 41.88 38.67
N LEU A 175 -41.69 42.55 37.81
CA LEU A 175 -42.15 43.65 36.98
C LEU A 175 -43.28 43.26 36.03
N LEU A 176 -43.20 42.11 35.41
CA LEU A 176 -44.26 41.59 34.57
C LEU A 176 -45.56 41.35 35.38
N LYS A 177 -45.47 40.67 36.52
CA LYS A 177 -46.61 40.41 37.39
C LYS A 177 -47.27 41.74 37.89
N LYS A 178 -46.44 42.73 38.24
CA LYS A 178 -46.93 44.06 38.59
C LYS A 178 -47.67 44.75 37.45
N ALA A 179 -47.05 44.72 36.26
CA ALA A 179 -47.69 45.33 35.06
C ALA A 179 -48.95 44.59 34.63
N GLN A 180 -49.07 43.28 34.88
CA GLN A 180 -50.30 42.46 34.68
C GLN A 180 -51.38 42.88 35.73
N ALA A 181 -51.01 43.01 36.98
CA ALA A 181 -51.93 43.47 38.06
C ALA A 181 -52.46 44.88 37.83
N ASP A 182 -51.56 45.75 37.28
CA ASP A 182 -51.91 47.14 36.95
C ASP A 182 -52.70 47.28 35.63
N GLY A 183 -53.00 46.15 34.93
CA GLY A 183 -53.72 46.17 33.67
C GLY A 183 -52.93 46.79 32.49
N ILE A 184 -51.61 46.90 32.59
CA ILE A 184 -50.78 47.49 31.56
C ILE A 184 -50.40 46.48 30.51
N VAL A 185 -50.28 45.22 30.90
CA VAL A 185 -49.92 44.08 30.09
C VAL A 185 -50.98 42.97 30.21
N ASP A 186 -51.21 42.21 29.18
CA ASP A 186 -52.24 41.15 29.17
C ASP A 186 -51.83 40.06 30.21
N GLN A 187 -52.85 39.38 30.77
CA GLN A 187 -52.67 38.41 31.84
C GLN A 187 -51.90 37.14 31.42
N ASP A 188 -51.95 36.82 30.12
CA ASP A 188 -51.28 35.70 29.50
C ASP A 188 -49.90 36.05 28.89
N ALA A 189 -49.50 37.31 28.94
CA ALA A 189 -48.20 37.74 28.41
C ALA A 189 -47.04 37.16 29.21
N SER A 190 -46.01 36.74 28.51
CA SER A 190 -44.76 36.26 29.09
C SER A 190 -43.57 37.14 28.69
N VAL A 191 -42.49 37.06 29.47
CA VAL A 191 -41.22 37.72 29.12
C VAL A 191 -40.73 37.20 27.75
N VAL A 192 -40.36 38.10 26.87
CA VAL A 192 -39.82 37.81 25.57
C VAL A 192 -38.33 38.10 25.56
N VAL A 193 -37.51 37.18 25.06
CA VAL A 193 -36.08 37.38 24.89
C VAL A 193 -35.79 37.67 23.41
N ARG A 194 -35.21 38.85 23.12
CA ARG A 194 -34.72 39.22 21.78
C ARG A 194 -33.32 39.78 21.88
N ASP A 195 -32.43 39.30 21.05
CA ASP A 195 -31.04 39.71 21.01
C ASP A 195 -30.37 39.74 22.40
N GLY A 196 -30.68 38.72 23.22
CA GLY A 196 -30.14 38.60 24.59
C GLY A 196 -30.78 39.49 25.62
N LYS A 197 -31.77 40.36 25.23
CA LYS A 197 -32.48 41.27 26.13
C LYS A 197 -33.82 40.71 26.56
N MET A 198 -34.14 40.88 27.84
CA MET A 198 -35.41 40.47 28.40
C MET A 198 -36.43 41.61 28.33
N LEU A 199 -37.50 41.42 27.61
CA LEU A 199 -38.46 42.43 27.23
C LEU A 199 -39.85 42.07 27.75
N ILE A 200 -40.63 43.11 28.12
CA ILE A 200 -42.04 42.96 28.43
C ILE A 200 -42.85 43.43 27.22
N PRO A 201 -43.74 42.57 26.69
CA PRO A 201 -44.62 42.94 25.60
C PRO A 201 -45.78 43.79 26.15
N VAL A 202 -45.93 45.02 25.69
CA VAL A 202 -46.88 46.00 26.16
C VAL A 202 -47.73 46.46 24.99
N SER A 203 -49.04 46.65 25.20
CA SER A 203 -49.88 47.28 24.17
C SER A 203 -49.33 48.68 23.87
N THR A 204 -49.24 49.03 22.60
CA THR A 204 -48.66 50.31 22.15
C THR A 204 -49.33 51.51 22.77
N SER A 205 -50.63 51.41 23.13
CA SER A 205 -51.35 52.47 23.90
C SER A 205 -50.83 52.67 25.32
N ASN A 206 -50.23 51.63 25.94
CA ASN A 206 -49.82 51.67 27.31
C ASN A 206 -48.25 51.82 27.44
N LYS A 207 -47.57 52.03 26.29
CA LYS A 207 -46.08 52.04 26.27
C LYS A 207 -45.42 53.06 27.21
N ARG A 208 -46.12 54.14 27.57
CA ARG A 208 -45.59 55.19 28.52
C ARG A 208 -45.81 54.85 29.98
N LYS A 209 -46.53 53.74 30.28
CA LYS A 209 -46.87 53.41 31.70
C LYS A 209 -45.77 52.53 32.33
N ILE A 210 -44.88 51.84 31.48
CA ILE A 210 -43.72 51.21 31.96
C ILE A 210 -42.53 52.14 31.75
N GLN A 211 -41.78 52.39 32.81
CA GLN A 211 -40.51 53.14 32.74
C GLN A 211 -39.46 52.22 32.14
N GLY A 212 -38.98 52.50 30.93
CA GLY A 212 -38.00 51.71 30.24
C GLY A 212 -37.75 52.20 28.83
N PHE A 213 -36.98 51.46 28.11
CA PHE A 213 -36.64 51.72 26.69
C PHE A 213 -37.47 50.85 25.76
N VAL A 214 -38.02 51.48 24.73
CA VAL A 214 -38.65 50.75 23.63
C VAL A 214 -37.55 50.07 22.81
N TYR A 215 -37.56 48.74 22.76
CA TYR A 215 -36.57 47.97 22.01
C TYR A 215 -37.04 47.66 20.58
N ASP A 216 -38.29 47.21 20.47
CA ASP A 216 -38.86 46.79 19.18
C ASP A 216 -40.39 46.95 19.19
N GLU A 217 -41.01 46.97 18.02
CA GLU A 217 -42.46 46.93 17.86
C GLU A 217 -42.89 45.75 17.00
N SER A 218 -44.03 45.15 17.29
CA SER A 218 -44.57 44.07 16.46
C SER A 218 -44.88 44.56 15.06
N SER A 219 -44.79 43.67 14.06
CA SER A 219 -45.08 43.98 12.67
C SER A 219 -46.48 44.60 12.43
N SER A 220 -47.42 44.36 13.35
CA SER A 220 -48.78 44.96 13.34
C SER A 220 -48.81 46.29 14.06
N GLY A 221 -47.77 46.74 14.71
CA GLY A 221 -47.70 47.96 15.51
C GLY A 221 -48.56 47.95 16.80
N LYS A 222 -49.20 46.81 17.15
CA LYS A 222 -50.09 46.70 18.31
C LYS A 222 -49.34 46.42 19.62
N THR A 223 -48.20 45.78 19.56
CA THR A 223 -47.37 45.40 20.73
C THR A 223 -46.01 46.07 20.64
N THR A 224 -45.61 46.74 21.68
CA THR A 224 -44.29 47.33 21.86
C THR A 224 -43.51 46.52 22.88
N PHE A 225 -42.29 46.13 22.55
CA PHE A 225 -41.41 45.40 23.47
C PHE A 225 -40.54 46.39 24.23
N ILE A 226 -40.72 46.43 25.57
CA ILE A 226 -40.06 47.40 26.43
C ILE A 226 -39.05 46.67 27.33
N GLU A 227 -37.82 47.15 27.35
CA GLU A 227 -36.82 46.81 28.35
C GLU A 227 -37.06 47.77 29.56
N PRO A 228 -37.49 47.25 30.71
CA PRO A 228 -37.70 48.11 31.89
C PRO A 228 -36.39 48.76 32.34
N ALA A 229 -36.41 50.02 32.83
CA ALA A 229 -35.23 50.76 33.23
C ALA A 229 -34.43 50.04 34.34
N GLU A 230 -35.12 49.41 35.28
CA GLU A 230 -34.48 48.62 36.32
C GLU A 230 -33.74 47.39 35.75
N ILE A 231 -34.18 46.80 34.60
CA ILE A 231 -33.54 45.69 33.90
C ILE A 231 -32.31 46.22 33.14
N VAL A 232 -32.41 47.39 32.50
CA VAL A 232 -31.28 48.06 31.84
C VAL A 232 -30.13 48.33 32.79
N GLU A 233 -30.42 48.81 34.03
CA GLU A 233 -29.35 48.97 35.03
C GLU A 233 -28.62 47.65 35.33
N ILE A 234 -29.37 46.57 35.59
CA ILE A 234 -28.77 45.27 35.88
C ILE A 234 -28.03 44.74 34.63
N THR A 235 -28.57 44.96 33.44
CA THR A 235 -27.92 44.57 32.19
C THR A 235 -26.61 45.33 31.97
N ASN A 236 -26.54 46.61 32.31
CA ASN A 236 -25.31 47.38 32.22
C ASN A 236 -24.29 46.90 33.26
N GLU A 237 -24.68 46.60 34.52
CA GLU A 237 -23.79 46.02 35.51
C GLU A 237 -23.24 44.66 35.05
N ILE A 238 -24.05 43.82 34.44
CA ILE A 238 -23.61 42.54 33.85
C ILE A 238 -22.59 42.79 32.74
N SER A 239 -22.85 43.79 31.87
CA SER A 239 -21.92 44.15 30.79
C SER A 239 -20.57 44.63 31.35
N GLU A 240 -20.59 45.44 32.41
CA GLU A 240 -19.39 45.91 33.12
C GLU A 240 -18.61 44.71 33.73
N LEU A 241 -19.32 43.75 34.31
CA LEU A 241 -18.72 42.54 34.87
C LEU A 241 -18.12 41.65 33.77
N HIS A 242 -18.73 41.54 32.60
CA HIS A 242 -18.14 40.83 31.44
C HIS A 242 -16.88 41.54 30.93
N PHE A 243 -16.87 42.87 30.89
CA PHE A 243 -15.64 43.60 30.57
C PHE A 243 -14.56 43.41 31.63
N ALA A 244 -14.96 43.36 32.94
CA ALA A 244 -14.02 43.07 34.02
C ALA A 244 -13.48 41.64 33.93
N GLU A 245 -14.34 40.64 33.62
CA GLU A 245 -13.93 39.25 33.35
C GLU A 245 -12.91 39.17 32.22
N THR A 246 -13.20 39.82 31.09
CA THR A 246 -12.29 39.83 29.91
C THR A 246 -10.94 40.44 30.27
N ARG A 247 -10.94 41.57 31.04
CA ARG A 247 -9.69 42.19 31.48
C ARG A 247 -8.90 41.31 32.44
N GLU A 248 -9.59 40.66 33.39
CA GLU A 248 -8.93 39.77 34.35
C GLU A 248 -8.34 38.54 33.68
N ILE A 249 -9.04 37.91 32.70
CA ILE A 249 -8.52 36.83 31.90
C ILE A 249 -7.26 37.29 31.13
N ALA A 250 -7.31 38.49 30.53
CA ALA A 250 -6.15 39.04 29.82
C ALA A 250 -4.97 39.28 30.78
N ARG A 251 -5.21 39.72 32.02
CA ARG A 251 -4.17 39.88 33.05
C ARG A 251 -3.55 38.56 33.42
N ILE A 252 -4.37 37.53 33.68
CA ILE A 252 -3.90 36.17 33.99
C ILE A 252 -3.00 35.62 32.85
N LEU A 253 -3.43 35.78 31.60
CA LEU A 253 -2.66 35.33 30.45
C LEU A 253 -1.36 36.12 30.26
N TYR A 254 -1.38 37.42 30.57
CA TYR A 254 -0.17 38.27 30.51
C TYR A 254 0.85 37.84 31.57
N GLU A 255 0.45 37.67 32.82
CA GLU A 255 1.31 37.24 33.92
C GLU A 255 1.85 35.81 33.69
N PHE A 256 1.03 34.95 33.09
CA PHE A 256 1.48 33.63 32.67
C PHE A 256 2.54 33.72 31.55
N SER A 257 2.34 34.60 30.58
CA SER A 257 3.25 34.79 29.45
C SER A 257 4.63 35.30 29.93
N ASP A 258 4.67 36.29 30.83
CA ASP A 258 5.92 36.76 31.39
C ASP A 258 6.67 35.69 32.15
N TRP A 259 5.95 34.91 32.96
CA TRP A 259 6.53 33.80 33.69
C TRP A 259 7.03 32.68 32.76
N LEU A 260 6.35 32.40 31.61
CA LEU A 260 6.70 31.37 30.67
C LEU A 260 7.92 31.75 29.83
N ARG A 261 8.19 33.03 29.61
CA ARG A 261 9.19 33.52 28.66
C ARG A 261 10.60 32.92 28.85
N PRO A 262 11.12 32.71 30.06
CA PRO A 262 12.41 32.02 30.24
C PRO A 262 12.46 30.58 29.71
N TYR A 263 11.32 29.89 29.62
CA TYR A 263 11.23 28.50 29.15
C TYR A 263 11.06 28.42 27.62
N VAL A 264 10.76 29.53 26.95
CA VAL A 264 10.42 29.53 25.52
C VAL A 264 11.49 28.91 24.63
N PRO A 265 12.82 29.10 24.81
CA PRO A 265 13.81 28.46 23.96
C PRO A 265 13.71 26.94 23.98
N ASP A 266 13.63 26.33 25.15
CA ASP A 266 13.51 24.87 25.28
C ASP A 266 12.12 24.36 24.84
N LEU A 267 11.07 25.15 25.03
CA LEU A 267 9.73 24.83 24.52
C LEU A 267 9.66 24.85 23.00
N LEU A 268 10.45 25.74 22.35
CA LEU A 268 10.59 25.76 20.89
C LEU A 268 11.28 24.50 20.38
N ASP A 269 12.30 24.03 21.07
CA ASP A 269 12.94 22.75 20.71
C ASP A 269 11.99 21.57 20.85
N GLY A 270 11.17 21.57 21.92
CA GLY A 270 10.09 20.63 22.09
C GLY A 270 9.02 20.71 20.99
N ALA A 271 8.62 21.92 20.60
CA ALA A 271 7.66 22.13 19.51
C ALA A 271 8.20 21.65 18.15
N LYS A 272 9.47 21.94 17.86
CA LYS A 272 10.14 21.43 16.65
C LYS A 272 10.24 19.91 16.66
N CYS A 273 10.53 19.30 17.82
CA CYS A 273 10.52 17.84 17.95
C CYS A 273 9.14 17.23 17.63
N ILE A 274 8.06 17.86 18.12
CA ILE A 274 6.68 17.44 17.77
C ILE A 274 6.45 17.52 16.26
N GLY A 275 6.90 18.60 15.63
CA GLY A 275 6.79 18.75 14.18
C GLY A 275 7.62 17.71 13.38
N GLU A 276 8.85 17.43 13.80
CA GLU A 276 9.67 16.36 13.20
C GLU A 276 9.03 14.99 13.40
N MET A 277 8.45 14.71 14.56
CA MET A 277 7.73 13.45 14.80
C MET A 277 6.51 13.32 13.88
N ASP A 278 5.73 14.40 13.72
CA ASP A 278 4.57 14.43 12.81
C ASP A 278 5.00 14.17 11.34
N PHE A 279 6.09 14.82 10.91
CA PHE A 279 6.69 14.57 9.59
C PHE A 279 7.11 13.11 9.40
N LEU A 280 7.79 12.53 10.39
CA LEU A 280 8.21 11.12 10.35
C LEU A 280 7.02 10.15 10.37
N ILE A 281 5.95 10.46 11.12
CA ILE A 281 4.70 9.69 11.12
C ILE A 281 4.06 9.74 9.72
N ALA A 282 3.99 10.92 9.10
CA ALA A 282 3.43 11.07 7.75
C ALA A 282 4.23 10.26 6.70
N LYS A 283 5.57 10.27 6.79
CA LYS A 283 6.44 9.42 5.96
C LYS A 283 6.22 7.93 6.23
N ALA A 284 6.15 7.53 7.49
CA ALA A 284 5.94 6.14 7.91
C ALA A 284 4.59 5.59 7.43
N GLN A 285 3.51 6.36 7.60
CA GLN A 285 2.18 5.99 7.11
C GLN A 285 2.15 5.88 5.58
N THR A 286 2.86 6.76 4.89
CA THR A 286 2.98 6.70 3.42
C THR A 286 3.76 5.47 3.00
N ALA A 287 4.82 5.10 3.73
CA ALA A 287 5.58 3.88 3.50
C ALA A 287 4.73 2.62 3.71
N LEU A 288 3.87 2.59 4.73
CA LEU A 288 2.93 1.49 4.98
C LEU A 288 1.92 1.33 3.83
N ASP A 289 1.35 2.43 3.36
CA ASP A 289 0.41 2.39 2.22
C ASP A 289 1.04 1.86 0.93
N PHE A 290 2.31 2.20 0.71
CA PHE A 290 3.09 1.74 -0.43
C PHE A 290 3.68 0.34 -0.22
N VAL A 291 3.50 -0.24 0.97
CA VAL A 291 4.16 -1.49 1.37
C VAL A 291 5.67 -1.40 1.09
N ALA A 292 6.26 -0.32 1.55
CA ALA A 292 7.65 0.05 1.32
C ALA A 292 8.55 -0.48 2.46
N GLY A 293 9.78 -0.82 2.12
CA GLY A 293 10.81 -1.26 3.05
C GLY A 293 12.10 -0.46 2.89
N MET A 294 13.03 -0.66 3.81
CA MET A 294 14.34 -0.03 3.77
C MET A 294 15.26 -0.81 2.81
N PRO A 295 15.76 -0.21 1.71
CA PRO A 295 16.72 -0.85 0.84
C PRO A 295 18.12 -0.79 1.47
N ILE A 296 19.03 -1.62 0.96
CA ILE A 296 20.44 -1.60 1.32
C ILE A 296 21.13 -0.49 0.52
N ILE A 297 21.91 0.36 1.18
CA ILE A 297 22.76 1.33 0.49
C ILE A 297 23.98 0.59 -0.02
N SER A 298 24.19 0.59 -1.34
CA SER A 298 25.27 -0.14 -1.99
C SER A 298 26.61 0.55 -1.73
N ASP A 299 27.60 -0.24 -1.35
CA ASP A 299 29.00 0.18 -1.24
C ASP A 299 29.81 -0.16 -2.52
N THR A 300 29.18 -0.86 -3.49
CA THR A 300 29.82 -1.43 -4.71
C THR A 300 29.43 -0.71 -6.00
N GLU A 301 28.80 0.46 -5.90
CA GLU A 301 28.27 1.20 -7.07
C GLU A 301 27.28 0.38 -7.91
N GLU A 302 26.56 -0.55 -7.27
CA GLU A 302 25.53 -1.36 -7.91
C GLU A 302 24.15 -0.86 -7.54
N MET A 303 23.24 -0.89 -8.51
CA MET A 303 21.82 -0.68 -8.30
C MET A 303 21.08 -1.97 -8.66
N ASP A 304 20.53 -2.64 -7.65
CA ASP A 304 19.77 -3.89 -7.82
C ASP A 304 18.36 -3.76 -7.25
N LEU A 305 17.45 -3.27 -8.08
CA LEU A 305 16.04 -3.15 -7.77
C LEU A 305 15.33 -4.49 -7.95
N ARG A 306 14.90 -5.11 -6.85
CA ARG A 306 14.19 -6.39 -6.85
C ARG A 306 12.72 -6.19 -6.51
N LYS A 307 11.83 -6.68 -7.40
CA LYS A 307 10.37 -6.60 -7.24
C LYS A 307 9.86 -5.17 -6.96
N ALA A 308 10.50 -4.20 -7.61
CA ALA A 308 10.14 -2.80 -7.51
C ALA A 308 8.72 -2.54 -8.05
N ARG A 309 7.95 -1.73 -7.35
CA ARG A 309 6.57 -1.38 -7.73
C ARG A 309 6.44 0.13 -7.80
N HIS A 310 5.78 0.63 -8.83
CA HIS A 310 5.50 2.06 -8.95
C HIS A 310 4.37 2.45 -7.98
N PRO A 311 4.62 3.22 -6.90
CA PRO A 311 3.67 3.40 -5.81
C PRO A 311 2.35 4.07 -6.26
N LEU A 312 2.44 5.08 -7.11
CA LEU A 312 1.26 5.79 -7.60
C LEU A 312 0.42 4.94 -8.58
N LEU A 313 1.09 4.17 -9.44
CA LEU A 313 0.42 3.24 -10.35
C LEU A 313 -0.22 2.07 -9.59
N GLU A 314 0.47 1.49 -8.62
CA GLU A 314 -0.08 0.42 -7.77
C GLU A 314 -1.35 0.88 -7.06
N ARG A 315 -1.33 2.10 -6.51
CA ARG A 315 -2.51 2.70 -5.85
C ARG A 315 -3.69 2.89 -6.82
N SER A 316 -3.41 3.30 -8.06
CA SER A 316 -4.43 3.42 -9.11
C SER A 316 -5.00 2.06 -9.50
N LEU A 317 -4.13 1.08 -9.79
CA LEU A 317 -4.54 -0.26 -10.19
C LEU A 317 -5.33 -0.98 -9.10
N LYS A 318 -4.96 -0.81 -7.82
CA LYS A 318 -5.73 -1.37 -6.68
C LYS A 318 -7.16 -0.84 -6.61
N ARG A 319 -7.39 0.43 -6.97
CA ARG A 319 -8.76 0.99 -7.07
C ARG A 319 -9.57 0.30 -8.16
N ASP A 320 -8.91 -0.09 -9.25
CA ASP A 320 -9.53 -0.80 -10.38
C ASP A 320 -9.57 -2.33 -10.17
N GLY A 321 -9.18 -2.83 -9.00
CA GLY A 321 -9.11 -4.27 -8.70
C GLY A 321 -8.05 -5.04 -9.49
N LYS A 322 -7.01 -4.34 -9.97
CA LYS A 322 -5.91 -4.92 -10.78
C LYS A 322 -4.63 -4.97 -9.94
N GLU A 323 -3.79 -5.95 -10.25
CA GLU A 323 -2.47 -6.10 -9.62
C GLU A 323 -1.38 -5.47 -10.49
N ILE A 324 -0.37 -4.88 -9.83
CA ILE A 324 0.82 -4.37 -10.50
C ILE A 324 1.81 -5.51 -10.77
N VAL A 325 2.45 -5.49 -11.94
CA VAL A 325 3.55 -6.40 -12.25
C VAL A 325 4.85 -5.79 -11.72
N PRO A 326 5.55 -6.46 -10.78
CA PRO A 326 6.79 -5.93 -10.21
C PRO A 326 7.93 -5.90 -11.23
N LEU A 327 8.78 -4.88 -11.12
CA LEU A 327 9.96 -4.65 -11.93
C LEU A 327 11.21 -5.18 -11.21
N THR A 328 12.14 -5.79 -11.94
CA THR A 328 13.48 -6.12 -11.45
C THR A 328 14.51 -5.58 -12.45
N VAL A 329 15.44 -4.75 -11.94
CA VAL A 329 16.49 -4.09 -12.74
C VAL A 329 17.80 -4.15 -11.97
N THR A 330 18.87 -4.62 -12.61
CA THR A 330 20.21 -4.64 -12.05
C THR A 330 21.13 -3.85 -12.97
N LEU A 331 21.76 -2.80 -12.44
CA LEU A 331 22.82 -2.04 -13.09
C LEU A 331 24.10 -2.20 -12.27
N THR A 332 25.20 -2.43 -12.98
CA THR A 332 26.52 -2.65 -12.37
C THR A 332 27.55 -1.78 -13.09
N PRO A 333 28.73 -1.54 -12.53
CA PRO A 333 29.79 -0.78 -13.24
C PRO A 333 30.14 -1.35 -14.63
N GLN A 334 29.95 -2.67 -14.84
CA GLN A 334 30.21 -3.32 -16.12
C GLN A 334 29.01 -3.23 -17.08
N LYS A 335 27.79 -3.07 -16.56
CA LYS A 335 26.54 -2.96 -17.32
C LYS A 335 25.67 -1.88 -16.68
N HIS A 336 26.03 -0.63 -16.94
CA HIS A 336 25.48 0.56 -16.28
C HIS A 336 24.33 1.23 -17.05
N ILE A 337 24.09 0.87 -18.33
CA ILE A 337 22.95 1.38 -19.11
C ILE A 337 22.01 0.23 -19.50
N LEU A 338 20.75 0.34 -19.11
CA LEU A 338 19.67 -0.54 -19.55
C LEU A 338 18.92 0.06 -20.73
N LEU A 339 18.99 -0.58 -21.89
CA LEU A 339 18.29 -0.18 -23.12
C LEU A 339 17.01 -0.99 -23.29
N ILE A 340 15.86 -0.43 -22.95
CA ILE A 340 14.57 -1.10 -23.00
C ILE A 340 13.92 -0.96 -24.39
N SER A 341 13.51 -2.08 -24.96
CA SER A 341 12.79 -2.12 -26.23
C SER A 341 11.56 -3.03 -26.15
N GLY A 342 10.66 -2.88 -27.13
CA GLY A 342 9.38 -3.59 -27.15
C GLY A 342 8.22 -2.71 -27.62
N PRO A 343 6.97 -3.21 -27.63
CA PRO A 343 5.80 -2.45 -28.05
C PRO A 343 5.54 -1.26 -27.12
N ASN A 344 4.94 -0.16 -27.63
CA ASN A 344 4.64 1.05 -26.82
C ASN A 344 3.72 0.74 -25.65
N ALA A 345 2.68 -0.06 -25.85
CA ALA A 345 1.78 -0.49 -24.79
C ALA A 345 2.39 -1.48 -23.80
N GLY A 346 3.68 -1.84 -23.95
CA GLY A 346 4.37 -2.83 -23.09
C GLY A 346 4.78 -2.32 -21.71
N GLY A 347 4.69 -1.02 -21.44
CA GLY A 347 5.04 -0.43 -20.15
C GLY A 347 6.49 0.07 -20.05
N LYS A 348 7.17 0.37 -21.17
CA LYS A 348 8.55 0.89 -21.20
C LYS A 348 8.73 2.15 -20.36
N SER A 349 7.93 3.19 -20.62
CA SER A 349 7.97 4.48 -19.90
C SER A 349 7.62 4.31 -18.41
N VAL A 350 6.76 3.33 -18.07
CA VAL A 350 6.45 3.02 -16.68
C VAL A 350 7.65 2.41 -15.98
N CYS A 351 8.40 1.50 -16.63
CA CYS A 351 9.65 0.95 -16.08
C CYS A 351 10.65 2.06 -15.77
N LEU A 352 10.86 2.96 -16.74
CA LEU A 352 11.78 4.08 -16.64
C LEU A 352 11.38 5.05 -15.51
N LYS A 353 10.10 5.46 -15.45
CA LYS A 353 9.55 6.28 -14.36
C LYS A 353 9.62 5.57 -13.01
N THR A 354 9.46 4.24 -12.95
CA THR A 354 9.57 3.48 -11.71
C THR A 354 10.98 3.57 -11.16
N VAL A 355 12.01 3.32 -11.99
CA VAL A 355 13.41 3.43 -11.55
C VAL A 355 13.72 4.84 -11.05
N GLY A 356 13.35 5.87 -11.81
CA GLY A 356 13.62 7.27 -11.45
C GLY A 356 12.91 7.70 -10.17
N LEU A 357 11.61 7.39 -10.05
CA LEU A 357 10.82 7.74 -8.87
C LEU A 357 11.36 7.06 -7.60
N LEU A 358 11.67 5.77 -7.66
CA LEU A 358 12.18 5.04 -6.50
C LEU A 358 13.58 5.51 -6.10
N GLN A 359 14.44 5.84 -7.07
CA GLN A 359 15.75 6.44 -6.80
C GLN A 359 15.61 7.81 -6.13
N TYR A 360 14.71 8.65 -6.63
CA TYR A 360 14.46 9.95 -6.03
C TYR A 360 13.89 9.83 -4.60
N MET A 361 12.89 8.95 -4.40
CA MET A 361 12.33 8.65 -3.07
C MET A 361 13.41 8.21 -2.09
N PHE A 362 14.30 7.30 -2.51
CA PHE A 362 15.40 6.78 -1.71
C PHE A 362 16.32 7.91 -1.25
N GLN A 363 16.79 8.75 -2.15
CA GLN A 363 17.70 9.85 -1.83
C GLN A 363 17.03 11.03 -1.11
N TRP A 364 15.73 11.14 -1.20
CA TRP A 364 14.94 12.04 -0.36
C TRP A 364 14.72 11.49 1.08
N GLY A 365 15.12 10.25 1.33
CA GLY A 365 15.02 9.59 2.64
C GLY A 365 13.66 8.95 2.91
N MET A 366 12.98 8.46 1.87
CA MET A 366 11.78 7.62 1.98
C MET A 366 12.11 6.14 1.79
N LEU A 367 11.38 5.30 2.49
CA LEU A 367 11.33 3.88 2.20
C LEU A 367 10.69 3.64 0.83
N ILE A 368 11.15 2.62 0.11
CA ILE A 368 10.71 2.36 -1.26
C ILE A 368 10.00 1.01 -1.39
N PRO A 369 8.98 0.89 -2.26
CA PRO A 369 8.23 -0.35 -2.47
C PRO A 369 9.01 -1.37 -3.31
N THR A 370 10.00 -1.99 -2.69
CA THR A 370 10.88 -3.01 -3.27
C THR A 370 11.04 -4.19 -2.31
N SER A 371 11.78 -5.23 -2.73
CA SER A 371 12.26 -6.25 -1.79
C SER A 371 13.30 -5.65 -0.85
N GLU A 372 13.31 -6.06 0.41
CA GLU A 372 14.30 -5.64 1.43
C GLU A 372 15.76 -5.99 1.05
N THR A 373 15.93 -6.91 0.10
CA THR A 373 17.24 -7.28 -0.46
C THR A 373 17.65 -6.43 -1.66
N SER A 374 16.92 -5.36 -1.96
CA SER A 374 17.29 -4.43 -3.03
C SER A 374 18.45 -3.55 -2.58
N GLU A 375 19.39 -3.32 -3.48
CA GLU A 375 20.57 -2.47 -3.26
C GLU A 375 20.46 -1.21 -4.10
N MET A 376 20.73 -0.06 -3.47
CA MET A 376 20.62 1.26 -4.10
C MET A 376 21.95 1.99 -3.98
N MET A 377 22.51 2.41 -5.12
CA MET A 377 23.64 3.35 -5.10
C MET A 377 23.15 4.79 -4.95
N VAL A 378 23.98 5.67 -4.50
CA VAL A 378 23.71 7.10 -4.41
C VAL A 378 24.27 7.80 -5.64
N PHE A 379 23.40 8.57 -6.33
CA PHE A 379 23.79 9.36 -7.48
C PHE A 379 23.93 10.85 -7.09
N ASP A 380 24.88 11.51 -7.69
CA ASP A 380 25.03 12.96 -7.53
C ASP A 380 23.95 13.72 -8.29
N ARG A 381 23.43 13.13 -9.38
CA ARG A 381 22.41 13.74 -10.23
C ARG A 381 21.49 12.71 -10.84
N ILE A 382 20.25 13.11 -11.01
CA ILE A 382 19.27 12.43 -11.87
C ILE A 382 18.89 13.39 -12.99
N MET A 383 19.02 12.94 -14.24
CA MET A 383 18.66 13.71 -15.41
C MET A 383 17.60 12.96 -16.20
N ALA A 384 16.50 13.60 -16.55
CA ALA A 384 15.37 12.93 -17.17
C ALA A 384 14.88 13.66 -18.42
N ASP A 385 14.73 12.92 -19.51
CA ASP A 385 14.04 13.36 -20.72
C ASP A 385 12.87 12.39 -20.99
N ILE A 386 11.75 12.66 -20.33
CA ILE A 386 10.56 11.81 -20.30
C ILE A 386 9.32 12.67 -20.55
N GLY A 387 8.57 12.34 -21.57
CA GLY A 387 7.28 12.95 -21.84
C GLY A 387 7.20 13.49 -23.26
N ASP A 388 5.96 13.62 -23.73
CA ASP A 388 5.65 14.20 -25.03
C ASP A 388 6.00 15.68 -25.02
N GLY A 389 6.95 16.11 -25.87
CA GLY A 389 7.26 17.49 -26.13
C GLY A 389 6.09 18.28 -26.81
N GLN A 390 4.85 17.82 -26.55
CA GLN A 390 3.60 18.37 -27.09
C GLN A 390 3.02 19.47 -26.20
N SER A 391 3.82 20.19 -25.40
CA SER A 391 3.29 21.40 -24.81
C SER A 391 3.24 22.48 -25.90
N ILE A 392 2.02 22.97 -26.17
CA ILE A 392 1.71 24.04 -27.11
C ILE A 392 2.53 25.34 -26.85
N ASP A 393 3.15 25.42 -25.66
CA ASP A 393 3.93 26.58 -25.21
C ASP A 393 5.41 26.59 -25.67
N ASN A 394 5.91 25.52 -26.28
CA ASN A 394 7.28 25.44 -26.80
C ASN A 394 7.24 25.47 -28.33
N ASP A 395 7.63 26.61 -28.93
CA ASP A 395 7.81 26.83 -30.37
C ASP A 395 8.92 25.95 -31.00
N LEU A 396 9.65 25.15 -30.21
CA LEU A 396 10.71 24.24 -30.69
C LEU A 396 10.10 22.93 -31.16
N SER A 397 10.56 22.41 -32.32
CA SER A 397 10.19 21.05 -32.73
C SER A 397 10.63 20.03 -31.68
N THR A 398 9.88 18.95 -31.50
CA THR A 398 10.14 17.85 -30.54
C THR A 398 11.60 17.36 -30.59
N TYR A 399 12.19 17.31 -31.77
CA TYR A 399 13.57 16.88 -31.98
C TYR A 399 14.60 17.93 -31.53
N SER A 400 14.33 19.23 -31.68
CA SER A 400 15.24 20.28 -31.18
C SER A 400 15.30 20.28 -29.66
N SER A 401 14.17 20.10 -28.98
CA SER A 401 14.11 19.98 -27.52
C SER A 401 14.87 18.76 -27.04
N PHE A 402 14.73 17.63 -27.74
CA PHE A 402 15.52 16.42 -27.46
C PHE A 402 17.03 16.68 -27.58
N LEU A 403 17.47 17.34 -28.68
CA LEU A 403 18.90 17.67 -28.86
C LEU A 403 19.43 18.62 -27.79
N GLU A 404 18.63 19.57 -27.33
CA GLU A 404 19.02 20.46 -26.21
C GLU A 404 19.16 19.69 -24.91
N SER A 405 18.22 18.83 -24.58
CA SER A 405 18.33 17.92 -23.41
C SER A 405 19.59 17.05 -23.50
N MET A 406 19.87 16.47 -24.66
CA MET A 406 21.07 15.63 -24.86
C MET A 406 22.37 16.41 -24.74
N LYS A 407 22.41 17.64 -25.23
CA LYS A 407 23.56 18.55 -25.09
C LYS A 407 23.84 18.83 -23.61
N ASP A 408 22.80 19.11 -22.81
CA ASP A 408 22.95 19.37 -21.39
C ASP A 408 23.38 18.11 -20.64
N MET A 409 22.80 16.96 -20.96
CA MET A 409 23.21 15.68 -20.39
C MET A 409 24.66 15.33 -20.73
N LEU A 410 25.07 15.49 -21.98
CA LEU A 410 26.47 15.26 -22.38
C LEU A 410 27.46 16.21 -21.72
N LYS A 411 27.06 17.42 -21.32
CA LYS A 411 27.89 18.36 -20.62
C LYS A 411 28.13 18.00 -19.16
N GLU A 412 27.10 17.46 -18.50
CA GLU A 412 27.07 17.35 -17.04
C GLU A 412 27.11 15.90 -16.52
N ALA A 413 26.78 14.90 -17.38
CA ALA A 413 26.70 13.50 -16.94
C ALA A 413 28.07 12.84 -16.82
N ASP A 414 28.25 12.11 -15.72
CA ASP A 414 29.41 11.33 -15.34
C ASP A 414 29.02 9.94 -14.75
N SER A 415 29.96 9.21 -14.20
CA SER A 415 29.74 7.88 -13.60
C SER A 415 28.84 7.86 -12.36
N HIS A 416 28.53 9.02 -11.78
CA HIS A 416 27.61 9.18 -10.64
C HIS A 416 26.28 9.84 -11.05
N THR A 417 25.98 9.82 -12.33
CA THR A 417 24.76 10.39 -12.89
C THR A 417 23.84 9.29 -13.37
N LEU A 418 22.53 9.37 -13.03
CA LEU A 418 21.47 8.52 -13.57
C LEU A 418 20.71 9.27 -14.66
N VAL A 419 20.78 8.79 -15.89
CA VAL A 419 20.01 9.34 -17.03
C VAL A 419 18.78 8.49 -17.32
N LEU A 420 17.65 9.14 -17.55
CA LEU A 420 16.36 8.51 -17.82
C LEU A 420 15.81 9.11 -19.12
N ILE A 421 15.87 8.35 -20.23
CA ILE A 421 15.51 8.88 -21.55
C ILE A 421 14.43 7.99 -22.17
N ASP A 422 13.29 8.59 -22.50
CA ASP A 422 12.21 7.91 -23.19
C ASP A 422 12.27 8.16 -24.69
N GLU A 423 11.95 7.17 -25.53
CA GLU A 423 11.92 7.20 -26.97
C GLU A 423 13.20 7.79 -27.61
N PHE A 424 14.36 7.33 -27.18
CA PHE A 424 15.67 7.85 -27.52
C PHE A 424 15.91 7.93 -29.03
N GLY A 425 16.17 9.14 -29.54
CA GLY A 425 16.43 9.44 -30.94
C GLY A 425 15.18 9.68 -31.80
N SER A 426 13.96 9.66 -31.23
CA SER A 426 12.71 9.90 -31.97
C SER A 426 12.55 11.35 -32.40
N GLY A 427 11.58 11.61 -33.29
CA GLY A 427 11.18 12.96 -33.70
C GLY A 427 11.88 13.51 -34.96
N THR A 428 12.71 12.71 -35.66
CA THR A 428 13.37 13.04 -36.90
C THR A 428 13.40 11.87 -37.90
N GLU A 429 14.08 12.05 -39.02
CA GLU A 429 14.33 10.98 -39.96
C GLU A 429 15.03 9.79 -39.29
N PRO A 430 14.48 8.55 -39.41
CA PRO A 430 14.92 7.41 -38.61
C PRO A 430 16.41 7.05 -38.73
N ALA A 431 17.01 7.19 -39.88
CA ALA A 431 18.42 6.86 -40.08
C ALA A 431 19.34 7.86 -39.38
N ALA A 432 19.07 9.18 -39.55
CA ALA A 432 19.84 10.24 -38.90
C ALA A 432 19.64 10.23 -37.37
N GLY A 433 18.37 10.12 -36.90
CA GLY A 433 18.05 10.05 -35.48
C GLY A 433 18.69 8.85 -34.80
N GLY A 434 18.64 7.67 -35.43
CA GLY A 434 19.28 6.45 -34.93
C GLY A 434 20.80 6.56 -34.86
N ALA A 435 21.46 7.17 -35.86
CA ALA A 435 22.92 7.35 -35.88
C ALA A 435 23.39 8.33 -34.78
N ILE A 436 22.68 9.46 -34.60
CA ILE A 436 22.97 10.46 -33.58
C ILE A 436 22.77 9.83 -32.18
N ALA A 437 21.67 9.11 -31.97
CA ALA A 437 21.39 8.43 -30.73
C ALA A 437 22.47 7.38 -30.39
N GLU A 438 22.97 6.64 -31.37
CA GLU A 438 24.04 5.65 -31.16
C GLU A 438 25.36 6.34 -30.77
N ALA A 439 25.70 7.45 -31.41
CA ALA A 439 26.89 8.24 -31.07
C ALA A 439 26.82 8.79 -29.63
N ILE A 440 25.65 9.30 -29.21
CA ILE A 440 25.42 9.78 -27.85
C ILE A 440 25.50 8.61 -26.85
N LEU A 441 24.87 7.48 -27.14
CA LEU A 441 24.91 6.29 -26.30
C LEU A 441 26.33 5.77 -26.09
N ASN A 442 27.15 5.75 -27.14
CA ASN A 442 28.56 5.39 -27.07
C ASN A 442 29.35 6.36 -26.17
N GLU A 443 29.00 7.66 -26.18
CA GLU A 443 29.67 8.62 -25.29
C GLU A 443 29.25 8.44 -23.84
N PHE A 444 27.98 8.18 -23.53
CA PHE A 444 27.52 7.83 -22.19
C PHE A 444 28.17 6.53 -21.69
N ASP A 445 28.29 5.53 -22.55
CA ASP A 445 28.96 4.26 -22.24
C ASP A 445 30.42 4.46 -21.86
N LYS A 446 31.17 5.23 -22.64
CA LYS A 446 32.58 5.57 -22.35
C LYS A 446 32.78 6.32 -21.02
N ARG A 447 31.82 7.18 -20.65
CA ARG A 447 31.89 7.93 -19.37
C ARG A 447 31.39 7.14 -18.18
N GLY A 448 30.89 5.93 -18.38
CA GLY A 448 30.32 5.10 -17.31
C GLY A 448 29.02 5.64 -16.74
N VAL A 449 28.23 6.45 -17.51
CA VAL A 449 26.98 7.03 -17.06
C VAL A 449 25.94 5.94 -16.84
N TYR A 450 25.30 5.94 -15.67
CA TYR A 450 24.19 5.02 -15.41
C TYR A 450 22.93 5.49 -16.10
N GLY A 451 22.16 4.54 -16.66
CA GLY A 451 20.98 4.95 -17.41
C GLY A 451 19.93 3.89 -17.63
N VAL A 452 18.69 4.35 -17.75
CA VAL A 452 17.57 3.57 -18.28
C VAL A 452 17.02 4.31 -19.48
N ILE A 453 17.10 3.70 -20.63
CA ILE A 453 16.80 4.34 -21.92
C ILE A 453 15.81 3.47 -22.69
N THR A 454 14.75 4.04 -23.22
CA THR A 454 13.83 3.30 -24.10
C THR A 454 14.07 3.67 -25.57
N THR A 455 13.92 2.70 -26.45
CA THR A 455 14.13 2.93 -27.88
C THR A 455 13.35 1.98 -28.78
N HIS A 456 13.10 2.42 -30.00
CA HIS A 456 12.60 1.60 -31.11
C HIS A 456 13.68 1.24 -32.14
N TYR A 457 14.85 1.87 -32.07
CA TYR A 457 15.90 1.74 -33.07
C TYR A 457 16.67 0.43 -32.99
N THR A 458 16.79 -0.27 -34.12
CA THR A 458 17.47 -1.57 -34.22
C THR A 458 18.99 -1.46 -34.04
N ASN A 459 19.63 -0.38 -34.54
CA ASN A 459 21.07 -0.14 -34.38
C ASN A 459 21.47 -0.03 -32.90
N LEU A 460 20.69 0.65 -32.07
CA LEU A 460 20.94 0.72 -30.63
C LEU A 460 20.82 -0.64 -29.93
N LYS A 461 19.86 -1.47 -30.35
CA LYS A 461 19.72 -2.85 -29.84
C LYS A 461 20.93 -3.73 -30.23
N LEU A 462 21.46 -3.52 -31.42
CA LEU A 462 22.67 -4.20 -31.87
C LEU A 462 23.90 -3.74 -31.10
N TYR A 463 24.06 -2.42 -30.88
CA TYR A 463 25.10 -1.86 -30.03
C TYR A 463 25.08 -2.51 -28.63
N ALA A 464 23.95 -2.54 -27.98
CA ALA A 464 23.78 -3.15 -26.67
C ALA A 464 23.96 -4.68 -26.64
N SER A 465 24.02 -5.34 -27.79
CA SER A 465 24.33 -6.78 -27.89
C SER A 465 25.82 -7.07 -28.04
N GLY A 466 26.67 -6.04 -28.13
CA GLY A 466 28.13 -6.16 -28.17
C GLY A 466 28.72 -6.72 -26.87
N ALA A 467 29.83 -7.45 -26.96
CA ALA A 467 30.45 -8.05 -25.78
C ALA A 467 31.12 -7.01 -24.87
N ASP A 468 31.68 -5.95 -25.46
CA ASP A 468 32.55 -4.96 -24.79
C ASP A 468 31.82 -3.65 -24.43
N THR A 469 30.49 -3.62 -24.45
CA THR A 469 29.71 -2.42 -24.10
C THR A 469 29.22 -2.45 -22.67
N GLY A 470 29.16 -1.31 -21.99
CA GLY A 470 28.48 -1.14 -20.70
C GLY A 470 26.95 -1.11 -20.80
N VAL A 471 26.40 -1.30 -22.01
CA VAL A 471 24.97 -1.29 -22.26
C VAL A 471 24.39 -2.71 -22.24
N ILE A 472 23.22 -2.89 -21.66
CA ILE A 472 22.48 -4.15 -21.63
C ILE A 472 21.09 -3.97 -22.25
N ASN A 473 20.69 -4.88 -23.13
CA ASN A 473 19.34 -4.90 -23.66
C ASN A 473 18.32 -5.34 -22.61
N GLY A 474 17.11 -4.74 -22.66
CA GLY A 474 15.93 -5.15 -21.93
C GLY A 474 14.71 -5.29 -22.84
N ALA A 475 13.99 -6.39 -22.74
CA ALA A 475 12.79 -6.66 -23.50
C ALA A 475 11.54 -6.59 -22.62
N MET A 476 10.55 -5.78 -23.00
CA MET A 476 9.22 -5.91 -22.43
C MET A 476 8.54 -7.15 -23.01
N GLN A 477 8.18 -8.08 -22.10
CA GLN A 477 7.54 -9.34 -22.50
C GLN A 477 6.15 -9.12 -23.06
N PHE A 478 5.83 -9.86 -24.11
CA PHE A 478 4.57 -9.79 -24.81
C PHE A 478 4.04 -11.19 -25.09
N ASP A 479 2.77 -11.43 -24.80
CA ASP A 479 2.13 -12.69 -25.16
C ASP A 479 1.75 -12.68 -26.64
N ALA A 480 2.57 -13.29 -27.47
CA ALA A 480 2.34 -13.38 -28.91
C ALA A 480 1.06 -14.16 -29.29
N LYS A 481 0.54 -15.06 -28.43
CA LYS A 481 -0.69 -15.83 -28.69
C LYS A 481 -1.93 -15.00 -28.48
N ASN A 482 -1.99 -14.29 -27.33
CA ASN A 482 -3.11 -13.44 -26.97
C ASN A 482 -2.91 -11.99 -27.43
N ILE A 483 -1.73 -11.67 -27.94
CA ILE A 483 -1.28 -10.32 -28.37
C ILE A 483 -1.61 -9.30 -27.28
N ALA A 484 -1.11 -9.57 -26.07
CA ALA A 484 -1.30 -8.73 -24.88
C ALA A 484 0.04 -8.46 -24.20
N PRO A 485 0.27 -7.25 -23.67
CA PRO A 485 1.46 -6.98 -22.88
C PRO A 485 1.44 -7.77 -21.57
N LEU A 486 2.57 -8.31 -21.19
CA LEU A 486 2.75 -8.98 -19.89
C LEU A 486 3.31 -8.00 -18.84
N PHE A 487 3.71 -6.79 -19.23
CA PHE A 487 4.33 -5.75 -18.39
C PHE A 487 5.55 -6.22 -17.59
N LYS A 488 6.19 -7.29 -18.03
CA LYS A 488 7.36 -7.87 -17.37
C LYS A 488 8.62 -7.57 -18.17
N LEU A 489 9.63 -7.03 -17.51
CA LEU A 489 10.94 -6.76 -18.09
C LEU A 489 11.80 -8.02 -18.04
N GLU A 490 12.46 -8.35 -19.14
CA GLU A 490 13.47 -9.40 -19.26
C GLU A 490 14.80 -8.77 -19.68
N MET A 491 15.78 -8.75 -18.78
CA MET A 491 17.09 -8.16 -19.03
C MET A 491 17.98 -9.07 -19.87
N GLY A 492 18.84 -8.44 -20.68
CA GLY A 492 19.81 -9.12 -21.53
C GLY A 492 19.27 -9.63 -22.86
N LEU A 493 18.01 -9.34 -23.17
CA LEU A 493 17.38 -9.67 -24.43
C LEU A 493 16.87 -8.42 -25.14
N PRO A 494 17.09 -8.25 -26.43
CA PRO A 494 16.45 -7.20 -27.21
C PRO A 494 14.95 -7.47 -27.41
N GLY A 495 14.12 -6.46 -27.20
CA GLY A 495 12.67 -6.53 -27.41
C GLY A 495 12.29 -6.41 -28.88
N ASN A 496 11.17 -7.05 -29.23
CA ASN A 496 10.54 -6.97 -30.54
C ASN A 496 9.35 -5.99 -30.51
N SER A 497 9.13 -5.26 -31.61
CA SER A 497 8.00 -4.32 -31.71
C SER A 497 6.64 -4.99 -31.90
N PHE A 498 6.62 -6.23 -32.42
CA PHE A 498 5.40 -7.00 -32.75
C PHE A 498 4.43 -6.24 -33.68
N ALA A 499 4.95 -5.32 -34.50
CA ALA A 499 4.13 -4.42 -35.32
C ALA A 499 3.24 -5.20 -36.32
N PHE A 500 3.79 -6.18 -37.02
CA PHE A 500 3.04 -6.99 -37.99
C PHE A 500 2.01 -7.89 -37.28
N GLU A 501 2.33 -8.48 -36.16
CA GLU A 501 1.40 -9.30 -35.37
C GLU A 501 0.25 -8.46 -34.81
N LEU A 502 0.55 -7.24 -34.38
CA LEU A 502 -0.47 -6.31 -33.92
C LEU A 502 -1.38 -5.87 -35.04
N ALA A 503 -0.82 -5.58 -36.25
CA ALA A 503 -1.58 -5.24 -37.42
C ALA A 503 -2.55 -6.37 -37.83
N ARG A 504 -2.10 -7.65 -37.80
CA ARG A 504 -2.96 -8.82 -38.02
C ARG A 504 -4.12 -8.88 -37.02
N LYS A 505 -3.84 -8.64 -35.76
CA LYS A 505 -4.89 -8.66 -34.70
C LYS A 505 -5.90 -7.53 -34.88
N MET A 506 -5.45 -6.37 -35.28
CA MET A 506 -6.33 -5.22 -35.55
C MET A 506 -7.17 -5.39 -36.82
N GLY A 507 -6.95 -6.49 -37.58
CA GLY A 507 -7.78 -6.85 -38.73
C GLY A 507 -7.33 -6.23 -40.05
N LEU A 508 -6.08 -5.77 -40.17
CA LEU A 508 -5.54 -5.38 -41.45
C LEU A 508 -5.54 -6.58 -42.40
N PRO A 509 -5.91 -6.38 -43.68
CA PRO A 509 -5.89 -7.45 -44.71
C PRO A 509 -4.50 -8.10 -44.81
N GLU A 510 -4.46 -9.42 -44.90
CA GLU A 510 -3.19 -10.16 -44.95
C GLU A 510 -2.34 -9.80 -46.16
N GLU A 511 -2.97 -9.37 -47.27
CA GLU A 511 -2.29 -8.89 -48.47
C GLU A 511 -1.47 -7.64 -48.21
N ILE A 512 -2.05 -6.67 -47.43
CA ILE A 512 -1.37 -5.42 -47.07
C ILE A 512 -0.20 -5.75 -46.13
N ILE A 513 -0.39 -6.67 -45.16
CA ILE A 513 0.66 -7.07 -44.22
C ILE A 513 1.81 -7.74 -44.93
N ARG A 514 1.54 -8.66 -45.89
CA ARG A 514 2.59 -9.29 -46.71
C ARG A 514 3.33 -8.30 -47.61
N ASP A 515 2.62 -7.33 -48.19
CA ASP A 515 3.26 -6.26 -48.95
C ASP A 515 4.15 -5.42 -48.06
N ALA A 516 3.70 -5.09 -46.86
CA ALA A 516 4.50 -4.35 -45.88
C ALA A 516 5.72 -5.13 -45.37
N GLU A 517 5.59 -6.46 -45.13
CA GLU A 517 6.71 -7.34 -44.79
C GLU A 517 7.76 -7.38 -45.91
N ASN A 518 7.31 -7.45 -47.20
CA ASN A 518 8.19 -7.43 -48.35
C ASN A 518 8.90 -6.06 -48.51
N ARG A 519 8.21 -4.95 -48.27
CA ARG A 519 8.79 -3.58 -48.33
C ARG A 519 9.74 -3.28 -47.20
N ALA A 520 9.54 -3.89 -46.01
CA ALA A 520 10.44 -3.74 -44.87
C ALA A 520 11.83 -4.40 -45.15
N GLY A 521 11.94 -5.23 -46.16
CA GLY A 521 13.17 -5.87 -46.64
C GLY A 521 13.54 -7.15 -45.88
N GLU A 522 14.19 -8.06 -46.60
CA GLU A 522 14.64 -9.36 -46.04
C GLU A 522 15.64 -9.19 -44.88
N GLU A 523 16.46 -8.15 -44.87
CA GLU A 523 17.39 -7.85 -43.78
C GLU A 523 16.68 -7.52 -42.48
N PHE A 524 15.66 -6.67 -42.52
CA PHE A 524 14.89 -6.32 -41.32
C PHE A 524 14.14 -7.52 -40.73
N VAL A 525 13.48 -8.30 -41.60
CA VAL A 525 12.75 -9.53 -41.22
C VAL A 525 13.73 -10.59 -40.73
N GLY A 526 14.93 -10.68 -41.34
CA GLY A 526 16.02 -11.57 -40.95
C GLY A 526 16.58 -11.23 -39.56
N ILE A 527 16.84 -9.97 -39.28
CA ILE A 527 17.32 -9.50 -37.99
C ILE A 527 16.28 -9.78 -36.90
N GLU A 528 15.01 -9.42 -37.10
CA GLU A 528 13.95 -9.73 -36.14
C GLU A 528 13.81 -11.25 -35.88
N ARG A 529 13.92 -12.07 -36.91
CA ARG A 529 13.87 -13.54 -36.77
C ARG A 529 15.08 -14.08 -36.00
N ASN A 530 16.27 -13.54 -36.21
CA ASN A 530 17.46 -13.89 -35.47
C ASN A 530 17.39 -13.45 -34.00
N LEU A 531 16.91 -12.23 -33.71
CA LEU A 531 16.67 -11.73 -32.37
C LEU A 531 15.67 -12.63 -31.60
N ARG A 532 14.60 -13.08 -32.27
CA ARG A 532 13.65 -14.06 -31.72
C ARG A 532 14.30 -15.42 -31.40
N LYS A 533 15.20 -15.92 -32.25
CA LYS A 533 15.97 -17.14 -31.99
C LYS A 533 16.90 -17.00 -30.78
N ILE A 534 17.61 -15.89 -30.69
CA ILE A 534 18.49 -15.58 -29.55
C ILE A 534 17.69 -15.52 -28.27
N ALA A 535 16.57 -14.78 -28.26
CA ALA A 535 15.66 -14.67 -27.12
C ALA A 535 15.14 -16.03 -26.65
N ARG A 536 14.74 -16.90 -27.58
CA ARG A 536 14.27 -18.26 -27.25
C ARG A 536 15.37 -19.14 -26.67
N ASN A 537 16.57 -19.11 -27.26
CA ASN A 537 17.69 -19.90 -26.78
C ASN A 537 18.15 -19.47 -25.39
N ARG A 538 18.16 -18.17 -25.12
CA ARG A 538 18.53 -17.64 -23.82
C ARG A 538 17.52 -18.00 -22.73
N ARG A 539 16.20 -17.94 -23.01
CA ARG A 539 15.17 -18.44 -22.08
C ARG A 539 15.41 -19.88 -21.65
N VAL A 540 15.74 -20.74 -22.64
CA VAL A 540 16.04 -22.16 -22.35
C VAL A 540 17.30 -22.28 -21.48
N LEU A 541 18.29 -21.42 -21.70
CA LEU A 541 19.51 -21.38 -20.89
C LEU A 541 19.22 -20.89 -19.48
N ASP A 542 18.46 -19.79 -19.32
CA ASP A 542 18.09 -19.22 -18.03
C ASP A 542 17.23 -20.19 -17.21
N GLU A 543 16.28 -20.89 -17.82
CA GLU A 543 15.52 -21.97 -17.16
C GLU A 543 16.45 -23.10 -16.66
N LYS A 544 17.49 -23.49 -17.45
CA LYS A 544 18.46 -24.48 -17.03
C LYS A 544 19.35 -23.98 -15.91
N ILE A 545 19.80 -22.72 -15.96
CA ILE A 545 20.60 -22.08 -14.91
C ILE A 545 19.80 -22.00 -13.61
N GLN A 546 18.52 -21.61 -13.67
CA GLN A 546 17.62 -21.59 -12.50
C GLN A 546 17.44 -22.98 -11.90
N LYS A 547 17.30 -24.01 -12.73
CA LYS A 547 17.24 -25.39 -12.24
C LYS A 547 18.53 -25.81 -11.56
N ILE A 548 19.69 -25.44 -12.11
CA ILE A 548 21.00 -25.72 -11.51
C ILE A 548 21.13 -25.00 -10.17
N ARG A 549 20.83 -23.70 -10.09
CA ARG A 549 20.86 -22.93 -8.84
C ARG A 549 19.94 -23.51 -7.76
N ASN A 550 18.73 -23.94 -8.13
CA ASN A 550 17.82 -24.59 -7.19
C ASN A 550 18.34 -25.94 -6.71
N THR A 551 19.03 -26.69 -7.60
CA THR A 551 19.68 -27.95 -7.23
C THR A 551 20.86 -27.72 -6.31
N ASP A 552 21.68 -26.68 -6.56
CA ASP A 552 22.81 -26.29 -5.71
C ASP A 552 22.36 -25.87 -4.30
N LYS A 553 21.32 -25.04 -4.19
CA LYS A 553 20.73 -24.68 -2.89
C LYS A 553 20.19 -25.88 -2.12
N THR A 554 19.63 -26.86 -2.84
CA THR A 554 19.17 -28.11 -2.24
C THR A 554 20.34 -28.95 -1.77
N LEU A 555 21.43 -29.00 -2.54
CA LEU A 555 22.67 -29.68 -2.17
C LEU A 555 23.36 -29.02 -0.95
N GLU A 556 23.47 -27.70 -0.91
CA GLU A 556 23.95 -26.95 0.27
C GLU A 556 23.14 -27.28 1.52
N SER A 557 21.82 -27.21 1.43
CA SER A 557 20.95 -27.51 2.57
C SER A 557 21.05 -28.97 3.06
N ILE A 558 21.35 -29.90 2.17
CA ILE A 558 21.61 -31.30 2.49
C ILE A 558 22.99 -31.43 3.13
N THR A 559 24.01 -30.77 2.61
CA THR A 559 25.37 -30.78 3.14
C THR A 559 25.40 -30.22 4.56
N ASP A 560 24.74 -29.09 4.82
CA ASP A 560 24.61 -28.49 6.15
C ASP A 560 23.91 -29.40 7.16
N LYS A 561 22.86 -30.11 6.71
CA LYS A 561 22.20 -31.11 7.56
C LYS A 561 23.13 -32.26 7.92
N TYR A 562 23.87 -32.79 6.95
CA TYR A 562 24.82 -33.86 7.22
C TYR A 562 26.01 -33.41 8.11
N GLN A 563 26.47 -32.19 7.95
CA GLN A 563 27.50 -31.63 8.85
C GLN A 563 26.98 -31.53 10.28
N LYS A 564 25.77 -30.99 10.49
CA LYS A 564 25.16 -30.92 11.83
C LYS A 564 24.94 -32.33 12.44
N GLU A 565 24.47 -33.30 11.65
CA GLU A 565 24.31 -34.68 12.12
C GLU A 565 25.65 -35.32 12.49
N LEU A 566 26.72 -35.03 11.73
CA LEU A 566 28.09 -35.50 12.06
C LEU A 566 28.62 -34.86 13.34
N GLU A 567 28.38 -33.56 13.56
CA GLU A 567 28.76 -32.91 14.82
C GLU A 567 27.99 -33.46 16.01
N ASP A 568 26.71 -33.70 15.87
CA ASP A 568 25.89 -34.32 16.93
C ASP A 568 26.31 -35.73 17.24
N ILE A 569 26.69 -36.53 16.24
CA ILE A 569 27.25 -37.88 16.42
C ILE A 569 28.61 -37.81 17.13
N ARG A 570 29.49 -36.86 16.77
CA ARG A 570 30.78 -36.65 17.45
C ARG A 570 30.60 -36.26 18.91
N LYS A 571 29.66 -35.35 19.23
CA LYS A 571 29.34 -34.97 20.62
C LYS A 571 28.83 -36.18 21.42
N LYS A 572 27.87 -36.90 20.88
CA LYS A 572 27.33 -38.10 21.57
C LYS A 572 28.37 -39.18 21.77
N ARG A 573 29.28 -39.38 20.79
CA ARG A 573 30.40 -40.30 20.95
C ARG A 573 31.33 -39.87 22.07
N GLN A 574 31.62 -38.56 22.20
CA GLN A 574 32.46 -38.05 23.27
C GLN A 574 31.77 -38.22 24.64
N GLU A 575 30.50 -37.90 24.74
CA GLU A 575 29.71 -38.10 25.97
C GLU A 575 29.72 -39.56 26.44
N ILE A 576 29.54 -40.52 25.51
CA ILE A 576 29.61 -41.97 25.80
C ILE A 576 31.02 -42.37 26.27
N ILE A 577 32.09 -41.84 25.69
CA ILE A 577 33.47 -42.13 26.10
C ILE A 577 33.73 -41.57 27.49
N ASP A 578 33.27 -40.36 27.79
CA ASP A 578 33.45 -39.71 29.10
C ASP A 578 32.62 -40.39 30.19
N GLU A 579 31.42 -40.87 29.89
CA GLU A 579 30.60 -41.68 30.77
C GLU A 579 31.24 -43.05 31.07
N ALA A 580 31.75 -43.73 30.05
CA ALA A 580 32.46 -45.00 30.21
C ALA A 580 33.77 -44.86 31.04
N LYS A 581 34.49 -43.74 30.92
CA LYS A 581 35.65 -43.41 31.76
C LYS A 581 35.27 -43.24 33.22
N ARG A 582 34.16 -42.50 33.52
CA ARG A 582 33.66 -42.33 34.88
C ARG A 582 33.24 -43.65 35.51
N GLU A 583 32.47 -44.47 34.76
CA GLU A 583 32.12 -45.83 35.22
C GLU A 583 33.34 -46.68 35.51
N ALA A 584 34.36 -46.64 34.64
CA ALA A 584 35.62 -47.39 34.89
C ALA A 584 36.35 -46.88 36.13
N GLU A 585 36.40 -45.56 36.39
CA GLU A 585 37.00 -44.97 37.59
C GLU A 585 36.24 -45.39 38.86
N ASP A 586 34.93 -45.41 38.82
CA ASP A 586 34.11 -45.79 39.96
C ASP A 586 34.23 -47.30 40.27
N ILE A 587 34.33 -48.14 39.25
CA ILE A 587 34.63 -49.58 39.39
C ILE A 587 36.01 -49.79 40.05
N VAL A 588 37.04 -49.09 39.57
CA VAL A 588 38.40 -49.16 40.17
C VAL A 588 38.41 -48.65 41.62
N LYS A 589 37.73 -47.55 41.94
CA LYS A 589 37.59 -47.05 43.29
C LYS A 589 36.83 -48.02 44.17
N GLY A 590 35.74 -48.65 43.68
CA GLY A 590 34.98 -49.68 44.37
C GLY A 590 35.84 -50.91 44.70
N ALA A 591 36.61 -51.41 43.70
CA ALA A 591 37.51 -52.55 43.86
C ALA A 591 38.63 -52.23 44.91
N ASN A 592 39.23 -51.06 44.83
CA ASN A 592 40.27 -50.65 45.80
C ASN A 592 39.71 -50.58 47.24
N ARG A 593 38.49 -50.03 47.45
CA ARG A 593 37.85 -50.04 48.75
C ARG A 593 37.60 -51.41 49.26
N GLN A 594 37.18 -52.37 48.41
CA GLN A 594 36.91 -53.72 48.78
C GLN A 594 38.19 -54.49 49.13
N VAL A 595 39.29 -54.23 48.40
CA VAL A 595 40.61 -54.75 48.70
C VAL A 595 41.14 -54.18 50.02
N GLU A 596 41.05 -52.90 50.29
CA GLU A 596 41.44 -52.27 51.54
C GLU A 596 40.63 -52.81 52.74
N HIS A 597 39.28 -52.98 52.58
CA HIS A 597 38.43 -53.56 53.59
C HIS A 597 38.80 -55.01 53.89
N THR A 598 39.12 -55.79 52.86
CA THR A 598 39.57 -57.14 52.97
C THR A 598 40.92 -57.23 53.72
N ILE A 599 41.92 -56.36 53.35
CA ILE A 599 43.22 -56.27 54.01
C ILE A 599 43.03 -55.82 55.48
N ARG A 600 42.15 -54.84 55.76
CA ARG A 600 41.88 -54.38 57.09
C ARG A 600 41.23 -55.47 57.97
N THR A 601 40.27 -56.22 57.45
CA THR A 601 39.61 -57.38 58.11
C THR A 601 40.60 -58.47 58.38
N ILE A 602 41.55 -58.74 57.47
CA ILE A 602 42.62 -59.75 57.71
C ILE A 602 43.63 -59.26 58.76
N LYS A 603 43.93 -57.93 58.85
CA LYS A 603 44.86 -57.34 59.82
C LYS A 603 44.25 -57.22 61.23
N GLU A 604 42.96 -56.91 61.33
CA GLU A 604 42.26 -56.66 62.60
C GLU A 604 41.87 -57.96 63.37
N LYS A 605 41.73 -59.04 62.63
CA LYS A 605 41.38 -60.34 63.21
C LYS A 605 42.54 -61.30 63.08
N GLN A 606 43.45 -61.31 64.11
CA GLN A 606 44.58 -62.25 64.17
C GLN A 606 44.17 -63.68 63.82
N ALA A 607 44.55 -64.06 62.55
CA ALA A 607 44.82 -65.36 62.00
C ALA A 607 43.98 -66.56 62.47
N GLU A 608 42.67 -66.59 62.28
CA GLU A 608 41.92 -67.82 62.07
C GLU A 608 41.84 -68.21 60.60
N LYS A 609 42.35 -69.33 60.24
CA LYS A 609 42.37 -69.83 58.81
C LYS A 609 40.98 -69.89 58.19
N SER A 610 39.95 -69.99 58.96
CA SER A 610 38.52 -69.99 58.48
C SER A 610 38.04 -68.60 57.99
N GLN A 611 38.43 -67.52 58.70
CA GLN A 611 38.01 -66.16 58.34
C GLN A 611 38.80 -65.58 57.17
N THR A 612 40.11 -65.93 57.05
CA THR A 612 40.86 -65.52 55.83
C THR A 612 40.34 -66.20 54.57
N ARG A 613 39.78 -67.41 54.69
CA ARG A 613 39.16 -68.12 53.57
C ARG A 613 37.83 -67.52 53.18
N LYS A 614 37.07 -67.01 54.19
CA LYS A 614 35.79 -66.29 53.97
C LYS A 614 36.04 -64.94 53.27
N ALA A 615 36.97 -64.14 53.75
CA ALA A 615 37.33 -62.84 53.09
C ALA A 615 37.89 -63.00 51.66
N ARG A 616 38.59 -64.14 51.42
CA ARG A 616 38.98 -64.41 49.99
C ARG A 616 37.81 -64.90 49.15
N ALA A 617 36.85 -65.62 49.72
CA ALA A 617 35.64 -65.99 48.97
C ALA A 617 34.78 -64.76 48.64
N ASP A 618 34.58 -63.85 49.60
CA ASP A 618 33.85 -62.57 49.37
C ASP A 618 34.51 -61.70 48.31
N LEU A 619 35.85 -61.66 48.26
CA LEU A 619 36.57 -60.96 47.20
C LEU A 619 36.41 -61.63 45.84
N GLN A 620 36.44 -62.98 45.83
CA GLN A 620 36.25 -63.76 44.62
C GLN A 620 34.80 -63.62 44.09
N ASP A 621 33.81 -63.57 44.98
CA ASP A 621 32.40 -63.39 44.65
C ASP A 621 32.18 -61.95 44.10
N PHE A 622 32.87 -60.92 44.63
CA PHE A 622 32.84 -59.58 44.13
C PHE A 622 33.47 -59.49 42.73
N VAL A 623 34.64 -60.17 42.51
CA VAL A 623 35.26 -60.22 41.16
C VAL A 623 34.37 -60.95 40.15
N ASN A 624 33.73 -62.07 40.59
CA ASN A 624 32.77 -62.82 39.74
C ASN A 624 31.50 -62.00 39.44
N ALA A 625 30.98 -61.22 40.41
CA ALA A 625 29.83 -60.35 40.21
C ALA A 625 30.17 -59.16 39.21
N LEU A 626 31.41 -58.63 39.34
CA LEU A 626 31.91 -57.60 38.35
C LEU A 626 32.06 -58.15 36.95
N ALA A 627 32.56 -59.42 36.80
CA ALA A 627 32.66 -60.06 35.51
C ALA A 627 31.29 -60.39 34.91
N ALA A 628 30.35 -60.86 35.69
CA ALA A 628 28.99 -61.10 35.23
C ALA A 628 28.25 -59.82 34.84
N LYS A 629 28.45 -58.72 35.59
CA LYS A 629 27.87 -57.43 35.24
C LYS A 629 28.46 -56.89 33.92
N LYS A 630 29.77 -57.09 33.69
CA LYS A 630 30.43 -56.68 32.47
C LYS A 630 29.95 -57.47 31.24
N GLU A 631 29.68 -58.77 31.41
CA GLU A 631 29.10 -59.59 30.33
C GLU A 631 27.63 -59.18 30.02
N GLN A 632 26.86 -58.88 31.07
CA GLN A 632 25.47 -58.44 30.91
C GLN A 632 25.38 -57.09 30.26
N ASP A 633 26.20 -56.08 30.65
CA ASP A 633 26.30 -54.74 30.03
C ASP A 633 26.78 -54.83 28.59
N GLN A 634 27.63 -55.82 28.27
CA GLN A 634 28.12 -56.02 26.89
C GLN A 634 27.03 -56.64 25.99
N GLN A 635 26.24 -57.60 26.51
CA GLN A 635 25.09 -58.20 25.81
C GLN A 635 23.95 -57.16 25.59
N ASP A 636 23.68 -56.30 26.60
CA ASP A 636 22.66 -55.24 26.48
C ASP A 636 23.10 -54.15 25.45
N ARG A 637 24.40 -53.80 25.42
CA ARG A 637 24.97 -52.90 24.40
C ARG A 637 24.89 -53.48 23.00
N ASP A 638 25.23 -54.73 22.81
CA ASP A 638 25.19 -55.41 21.50
C ASP A 638 23.74 -55.55 21.01
N SER A 639 22.81 -55.93 21.87
CA SER A 639 21.38 -55.99 21.54
C SER A 639 20.80 -54.61 21.18
N TYR A 640 21.20 -53.55 21.91
CA TYR A 640 20.78 -52.18 21.63
C TYR A 640 21.33 -51.64 20.30
N LEU A 641 22.60 -51.95 19.97
CA LEU A 641 23.23 -51.62 18.70
C LEU A 641 22.60 -52.36 17.52
N GLU A 642 22.30 -53.70 17.70
CA GLU A 642 21.59 -54.48 16.72
C GLU A 642 20.18 -53.97 16.44
N ASP A 643 19.46 -53.61 17.50
CA ASP A 643 18.09 -53.06 17.39
C ASP A 643 18.08 -51.67 16.72
N LYS A 644 19.08 -50.82 16.99
CA LYS A 644 19.26 -49.54 16.29
C LYS A 644 19.65 -49.71 14.82
N LEU A 645 20.59 -50.59 14.53
CA LEU A 645 21.00 -50.90 13.14
C LEU A 645 19.82 -51.46 12.36
N ARG A 646 19.03 -52.35 12.98
CA ARG A 646 17.80 -52.88 12.38
C ARG A 646 16.79 -51.81 12.10
N LYS A 647 16.53 -50.85 13.02
CA LYS A 647 15.62 -49.73 12.85
C LYS A 647 16.10 -48.74 11.79
N VAL A 648 17.38 -48.50 11.66
CA VAL A 648 17.99 -47.67 10.61
C VAL A 648 17.85 -48.35 9.24
N ASN A 649 18.16 -49.62 9.14
CA ASN A 649 18.03 -50.40 7.88
C ASN A 649 16.56 -50.52 7.46
N GLU A 650 15.63 -50.78 8.38
CA GLU A 650 14.19 -50.77 8.11
C GLU A 650 13.69 -49.40 7.64
N ARG A 651 14.18 -48.27 8.21
CA ARG A 651 13.86 -46.91 7.76
C ARG A 651 14.41 -46.63 6.36
N GLN A 652 15.62 -47.05 6.07
CA GLN A 652 16.21 -46.91 4.73
C GLN A 652 15.46 -47.74 3.69
N GLN A 653 15.12 -48.98 4.03
CA GLN A 653 14.33 -49.85 3.15
C GLN A 653 12.91 -49.31 2.95
N ARG A 654 12.27 -48.78 3.98
CA ARG A 654 10.95 -48.12 3.87
C ARG A 654 11.00 -46.82 3.06
N GLN A 655 12.09 -46.06 3.14
CA GLN A 655 12.28 -44.90 2.29
C GLN A 655 12.53 -45.24 0.84
N LEU A 656 13.40 -46.22 0.57
CA LEU A 656 13.64 -46.79 -0.79
C LEU A 656 12.38 -47.40 -1.40
N ALA A 657 11.61 -48.16 -0.59
CA ALA A 657 10.35 -48.76 -1.03
C ALA A 657 9.26 -47.67 -1.25
N ARG A 658 9.23 -46.57 -0.46
CA ARG A 658 8.36 -45.43 -0.72
C ARG A 658 8.74 -44.64 -1.95
N LYS A 659 10.06 -44.47 -2.23
CA LYS A 659 10.56 -43.79 -3.43
C LYS A 659 10.25 -44.64 -4.67
N ASN A 660 10.45 -45.95 -4.63
CA ASN A 660 10.12 -46.85 -5.73
C ASN A 660 8.59 -47.01 -5.92
N ARG A 661 7.80 -47.02 -4.85
CA ARG A 661 6.34 -47.02 -4.97
C ARG A 661 5.78 -45.70 -5.50
N ARG A 662 6.37 -44.54 -5.17
CA ARG A 662 5.94 -43.28 -5.79
C ARG A 662 6.26 -43.21 -7.26
N ALA A 663 7.47 -43.58 -7.68
CA ALA A 663 7.84 -43.59 -9.09
C ALA A 663 6.95 -44.57 -9.91
N THR A 664 6.76 -45.80 -9.43
CA THR A 664 5.91 -46.79 -10.13
C THR A 664 4.41 -46.47 -10.05
N THR A 665 3.93 -45.81 -8.97
CA THR A 665 2.52 -45.47 -8.84
C THR A 665 2.14 -44.23 -9.68
N GLU A 666 3.04 -43.30 -9.91
CA GLU A 666 2.79 -42.15 -10.80
C GLU A 666 2.83 -42.56 -12.27
N ASP A 667 3.77 -43.44 -12.67
CA ASP A 667 3.82 -43.97 -14.05
C ASP A 667 2.69 -44.95 -14.33
N GLN A 668 2.34 -45.82 -13.40
CA GLN A 668 1.16 -46.70 -13.53
C GLN A 668 -0.16 -45.93 -13.48
N LYS A 669 -0.27 -44.86 -12.64
CA LYS A 669 -1.45 -44.01 -12.70
C LYS A 669 -1.59 -43.29 -14.03
N ARG A 670 -0.50 -42.75 -14.58
CA ARG A 670 -0.53 -42.12 -15.92
C ARG A 670 -0.91 -43.09 -17.00
N MET A 671 -0.29 -44.30 -17.02
CA MET A 671 -0.62 -45.34 -18.01
C MET A 671 -2.03 -45.91 -17.85
N ASN A 672 -2.54 -46.05 -16.61
CA ASN A 672 -3.90 -46.51 -16.38
C ASN A 672 -4.93 -45.41 -16.68
N GLU A 673 -4.65 -44.14 -16.36
CA GLU A 673 -5.52 -43.02 -16.73
C GLU A 673 -5.60 -42.81 -18.26
N GLU A 674 -4.50 -43.01 -18.99
CA GLU A 674 -4.49 -42.99 -20.46
C GLU A 674 -5.22 -44.19 -21.07
N ALA A 675 -5.02 -45.38 -20.48
CA ALA A 675 -5.70 -46.60 -20.92
C ALA A 675 -7.21 -46.61 -20.61
N GLU A 676 -7.61 -46.09 -19.40
CA GLU A 676 -9.03 -45.91 -19.07
C GLU A 676 -9.67 -44.79 -19.93
N LYS A 677 -9.00 -43.69 -20.15
CA LYS A 677 -9.50 -42.65 -21.07
C LYS A 677 -9.69 -43.18 -22.48
N SER A 678 -8.75 -43.98 -22.98
CA SER A 678 -8.85 -44.60 -24.30
C SER A 678 -9.98 -45.62 -24.40
N ARG A 679 -10.19 -46.46 -23.36
CA ARG A 679 -11.30 -47.41 -23.27
C ARG A 679 -12.66 -46.75 -23.14
N MET A 680 -12.78 -45.71 -22.31
CA MET A 680 -14.01 -44.91 -22.16
C MET A 680 -14.37 -44.20 -23.48
N ILE A 681 -13.39 -43.65 -24.17
CA ILE A 681 -13.62 -42.99 -25.49
C ILE A 681 -14.08 -43.99 -26.53
N SER A 682 -13.51 -45.21 -26.58
CA SER A 682 -13.88 -46.22 -27.57
C SER A 682 -15.28 -46.81 -27.29
N SER A 683 -15.63 -47.05 -26.03
CA SER A 683 -16.98 -47.55 -25.65
C SER A 683 -18.07 -46.49 -25.83
N PHE A 684 -17.72 -45.20 -25.60
CA PHE A 684 -18.63 -44.09 -25.80
C PHE A 684 -18.96 -43.87 -27.28
N ARG A 685 -18.01 -44.12 -28.20
CA ARG A 685 -18.20 -43.92 -29.65
C ARG A 685 -19.02 -45.03 -30.32
N SER A 686 -19.12 -46.21 -29.75
CA SER A 686 -19.73 -47.41 -30.37
C SER A 686 -21.19 -47.70 -29.92
N GLY A 687 -21.77 -46.89 -29.01
CA GLY A 687 -23.15 -47.07 -28.55
C GLY A 687 -24.24 -46.52 -29.49
N PRO A 688 -25.53 -46.95 -29.39
CA PRO A 688 -26.61 -46.36 -30.16
C PRO A 688 -26.80 -44.88 -29.83
N LEU A 689 -27.06 -44.04 -30.87
CA LEU A 689 -27.25 -42.58 -30.69
C LEU A 689 -28.59 -42.30 -30.01
N GLN A 690 -28.59 -41.35 -29.08
CA GLN A 690 -29.79 -40.85 -28.34
C GLN A 690 -30.05 -39.39 -28.64
N VAL A 691 -31.31 -38.98 -28.47
CA VAL A 691 -31.72 -37.56 -28.60
C VAL A 691 -31.03 -36.72 -27.55
N GLY A 692 -30.44 -35.56 -27.95
CA GLY A 692 -29.68 -34.66 -27.08
C GLY A 692 -28.16 -34.90 -27.11
N GLU A 693 -27.67 -35.98 -27.75
CA GLU A 693 -26.23 -36.25 -27.82
C GLU A 693 -25.51 -35.39 -28.86
N LYS A 694 -24.28 -35.14 -28.59
CA LYS A 694 -23.40 -34.29 -29.45
C LYS A 694 -22.69 -35.18 -30.49
N VAL A 695 -22.80 -34.79 -31.76
CA VAL A 695 -22.25 -35.55 -32.88
C VAL A 695 -21.44 -34.66 -33.83
N ARG A 696 -20.50 -35.24 -34.51
CA ARG A 696 -19.73 -34.63 -35.59
C ARG A 696 -20.11 -35.26 -36.90
N ILE A 697 -20.34 -34.51 -37.95
CA ILE A 697 -20.58 -34.97 -39.30
C ILE A 697 -19.25 -35.32 -39.95
N LYS A 698 -19.07 -36.59 -40.35
CA LYS A 698 -17.82 -37.12 -40.93
C LYS A 698 -17.39 -36.42 -42.23
N ALA A 699 -18.34 -35.92 -43.02
CA ALA A 699 -18.07 -35.33 -44.35
C ALA A 699 -17.45 -33.93 -44.28
N ASN A 700 -17.80 -33.11 -43.30
CA ASN A 700 -17.38 -31.71 -43.22
C ASN A 700 -16.88 -31.26 -41.84
N GLY A 701 -16.80 -32.18 -40.87
CA GLY A 701 -16.31 -31.88 -39.52
C GLY A 701 -17.23 -31.02 -38.66
N MET A 702 -18.40 -30.58 -39.14
CA MET A 702 -19.36 -29.78 -38.38
C MET A 702 -19.92 -30.58 -37.21
N VAL A 703 -20.18 -29.85 -36.09
CA VAL A 703 -20.70 -30.45 -34.89
C VAL A 703 -22.16 -29.98 -34.65
N GLY A 704 -22.99 -30.86 -34.16
CA GLY A 704 -24.38 -30.56 -33.87
C GLY A 704 -24.94 -31.43 -32.76
N GLU A 705 -26.22 -31.23 -32.44
CA GLU A 705 -26.97 -31.97 -31.45
C GLU A 705 -28.06 -32.82 -32.11
N VAL A 706 -28.17 -34.05 -31.66
CA VAL A 706 -29.18 -35.00 -32.18
C VAL A 706 -30.58 -34.62 -31.73
N ALA A 707 -31.48 -34.29 -32.68
CA ALA A 707 -32.86 -33.93 -32.39
C ALA A 707 -33.84 -35.13 -32.53
N ILE A 708 -33.67 -35.96 -33.52
CA ILE A 708 -34.54 -37.15 -33.76
C ILE A 708 -33.66 -38.28 -34.29
N VAL A 709 -33.86 -39.48 -33.75
CA VAL A 709 -33.21 -40.72 -34.24
C VAL A 709 -34.29 -41.64 -34.78
N SER A 710 -34.07 -42.18 -35.99
CA SER A 710 -34.89 -43.22 -36.62
C SER A 710 -34.01 -44.36 -37.13
N ASP A 711 -34.54 -45.50 -37.36
CA ASP A 711 -33.80 -46.75 -37.66
C ASP A 711 -32.72 -46.63 -38.80
N LYS A 712 -32.87 -45.70 -39.72
CA LYS A 712 -31.94 -45.52 -40.87
C LYS A 712 -31.37 -44.10 -41.00
N ALA A 713 -31.83 -43.12 -40.17
CA ALA A 713 -31.42 -41.72 -40.30
C ALA A 713 -31.51 -40.98 -38.98
N VAL A 714 -30.62 -39.95 -38.84
CA VAL A 714 -30.60 -39.03 -37.67
C VAL A 714 -30.81 -37.61 -38.14
N THR A 715 -31.62 -36.85 -37.41
CA THR A 715 -31.75 -35.38 -37.61
C THR A 715 -30.86 -34.68 -36.61
N VAL A 716 -29.90 -33.92 -37.11
CA VAL A 716 -28.94 -33.16 -36.29
C VAL A 716 -29.23 -31.67 -36.42
N ILE A 717 -29.23 -30.94 -35.30
CA ILE A 717 -29.31 -29.48 -35.23
C ILE A 717 -27.90 -28.91 -35.24
N ILE A 718 -27.59 -28.11 -36.23
CA ILE A 718 -26.29 -27.43 -36.40
C ILE A 718 -26.60 -25.94 -36.40
N GLY A 719 -26.33 -25.26 -35.27
CA GLY A 719 -26.79 -23.87 -35.07
C GLY A 719 -28.32 -23.78 -35.17
N ASN A 720 -28.83 -23.05 -36.14
CA ASN A 720 -30.29 -22.86 -36.35
C ASN A 720 -30.87 -23.76 -37.45
N ILE A 721 -30.09 -24.70 -38.04
CA ILE A 721 -30.48 -25.53 -39.19
C ILE A 721 -30.68 -26.97 -38.72
N LYS A 722 -31.83 -27.58 -39.04
CA LYS A 722 -32.10 -29.03 -38.88
C LYS A 722 -31.72 -29.77 -40.18
N SER A 723 -30.81 -30.72 -40.08
CA SER A 723 -30.34 -31.50 -41.21
C SER A 723 -30.58 -33.01 -40.94
N LYS A 724 -31.29 -33.70 -41.85
CA LYS A 724 -31.54 -35.17 -41.80
C LYS A 724 -30.48 -35.89 -42.62
N MET A 725 -29.80 -36.89 -42.01
CA MET A 725 -28.75 -37.62 -42.65
C MET A 725 -28.68 -39.09 -42.18
N PRO A 726 -28.07 -40.02 -42.93
CA PRO A 726 -27.87 -41.39 -42.52
C PRO A 726 -26.99 -41.50 -41.25
N LEU A 727 -27.23 -42.54 -40.42
CA LEU A 727 -26.54 -42.80 -39.18
C LEU A 727 -25.01 -43.03 -39.31
N ASP A 728 -24.60 -43.63 -40.44
CA ASP A 728 -23.17 -43.88 -40.76
C ASP A 728 -22.33 -42.63 -41.04
N LYS A 729 -22.97 -41.51 -41.33
CA LYS A 729 -22.30 -40.20 -41.63
C LYS A 729 -22.08 -39.35 -40.43
N VAL A 730 -22.49 -39.80 -39.24
CA VAL A 730 -22.27 -39.08 -37.99
C VAL A 730 -21.42 -39.88 -37.01
N GLU A 731 -20.65 -39.20 -36.18
CA GLU A 731 -19.85 -39.79 -35.10
C GLU A 731 -20.17 -39.10 -33.79
N ARG A 732 -20.37 -39.90 -32.72
CA ARG A 732 -20.61 -39.40 -31.38
C ARG A 732 -19.34 -38.75 -30.86
N ILE A 733 -19.46 -37.56 -30.26
CA ILE A 733 -18.37 -36.81 -29.67
C ILE A 733 -18.67 -36.43 -28.22
N THR A 734 -17.62 -36.21 -27.44
CA THR A 734 -17.77 -35.76 -26.06
C THR A 734 -18.20 -34.29 -25.98
N SER A 735 -18.82 -33.88 -24.85
CA SER A 735 -19.22 -32.47 -24.64
C SER A 735 -18.02 -31.51 -24.68
N ASN A 736 -16.81 -31.98 -24.34
CA ASN A 736 -15.59 -31.19 -24.43
C ASN A 736 -15.09 -31.02 -25.88
N GLU A 737 -15.15 -32.09 -26.69
CA GLU A 737 -14.87 -32.05 -28.13
C GLU A 737 -15.88 -31.16 -28.87
N TYR A 738 -17.18 -31.25 -28.49
CA TYR A 738 -18.20 -30.35 -29.01
C TYR A 738 -17.90 -28.87 -28.68
N LYS A 739 -17.60 -28.51 -27.41
CA LYS A 739 -17.27 -27.14 -26.99
C LYS A 739 -16.01 -26.62 -27.69
N SER A 740 -15.00 -27.46 -27.87
CA SER A 740 -13.76 -27.09 -28.60
C SER A 740 -13.99 -26.89 -30.11
N ALA A 741 -14.81 -27.75 -30.71
CA ALA A 741 -15.17 -27.63 -32.15
C ALA A 741 -16.08 -26.41 -32.40
N VAL A 742 -17.04 -26.10 -31.51
CA VAL A 742 -17.86 -24.90 -31.62
C VAL A 742 -17.00 -23.63 -31.43
N LYS A 743 -15.95 -23.67 -30.59
CA LYS A 743 -14.98 -22.56 -30.46
C LYS A 743 -14.06 -22.42 -31.68
N ALA A 744 -13.76 -23.51 -32.36
CA ALA A 744 -12.87 -23.53 -33.51
C ALA A 744 -13.58 -23.31 -34.86
N ALA A 745 -14.90 -23.40 -34.91
CA ALA A 745 -15.66 -23.13 -36.14
C ALA A 745 -15.63 -21.62 -36.46
N PRO A 746 -15.29 -21.21 -37.70
CA PRO A 746 -15.38 -19.80 -38.11
C PRO A 746 -16.84 -19.37 -37.98
N LYS A 747 -17.08 -18.42 -37.10
CA LYS A 747 -18.41 -17.83 -36.97
C LYS A 747 -18.77 -17.17 -38.28
N PRO A 748 -19.97 -17.41 -38.86
CA PRO A 748 -20.44 -16.61 -39.98
C PRO A 748 -20.49 -15.14 -39.50
N VAL A 749 -19.94 -14.26 -40.31
CA VAL A 749 -19.95 -12.81 -40.11
C VAL A 749 -21.40 -12.33 -40.15
N ALA A 750 -22.05 -12.34 -39.01
CA ALA A 750 -23.16 -11.45 -38.74
C ALA A 750 -22.60 -10.34 -37.88
N GLN A 751 -22.58 -9.15 -38.40
CA GLN A 751 -22.33 -7.93 -37.65
C GLN A 751 -23.34 -7.87 -36.49
N THR A 752 -22.86 -8.26 -35.30
CA THR A 752 -23.46 -7.86 -34.02
C THR A 752 -22.33 -7.60 -33.06
N THR A 753 -22.27 -6.35 -32.72
CA THR A 753 -21.40 -5.70 -31.76
C THR A 753 -21.25 -6.52 -30.47
N SER A 754 -19.99 -6.67 -30.01
CA SER A 754 -19.58 -7.31 -28.75
C SER A 754 -19.94 -6.44 -27.52
N MET A 755 -21.17 -5.94 -27.46
CA MET A 755 -21.67 -5.12 -26.34
C MET A 755 -22.61 -5.88 -25.37
N ASP A 756 -23.06 -7.10 -25.70
CA ASP A 756 -24.19 -7.71 -24.99
C ASP A 756 -23.84 -8.43 -23.66
N SER A 757 -22.63 -8.81 -23.38
CA SER A 757 -22.32 -9.50 -22.11
C SER A 757 -22.04 -8.51 -20.96
N SER A 758 -21.41 -7.38 -21.23
CA SER A 758 -21.17 -6.33 -20.23
C SER A 758 -22.43 -5.53 -19.91
N ILE A 759 -23.32 -5.40 -20.89
CA ILE A 759 -24.63 -4.72 -20.74
C ILE A 759 -25.59 -5.55 -19.88
N SER A 760 -25.59 -6.87 -20.01
CA SER A 760 -26.46 -7.76 -19.21
C SER A 760 -26.03 -7.82 -17.76
N GLU A 761 -24.74 -7.82 -17.43
CA GLU A 761 -24.26 -7.73 -16.06
C GLU A 761 -24.48 -6.36 -15.44
N ARG A 762 -24.31 -5.28 -16.20
CA ARG A 762 -24.61 -3.91 -15.76
C ARG A 762 -26.11 -3.70 -15.55
N LYS A 763 -26.96 -4.30 -16.39
CA LYS A 763 -28.44 -4.25 -16.25
C LYS A 763 -28.94 -4.94 -14.99
N LEU A 764 -28.30 -6.02 -14.52
CA LEU A 764 -28.62 -6.72 -13.28
C LEU A 764 -28.21 -5.96 -12.02
N ASN A 765 -27.16 -5.12 -12.10
CA ASN A 765 -26.60 -4.38 -10.98
C ASN A 765 -26.98 -2.89 -10.96
N PHE A 766 -27.68 -2.39 -11.97
CA PHE A 766 -28.07 -0.99 -12.06
C PHE A 766 -29.16 -0.63 -11.04
N LYS A 767 -28.87 0.32 -10.15
CA LYS A 767 -29.84 0.82 -9.16
C LYS A 767 -30.69 1.92 -9.77
N MET A 768 -31.98 1.83 -9.62
CA MET A 768 -32.95 2.82 -10.12
C MET A 768 -32.93 4.15 -9.35
N GLU A 769 -32.12 4.25 -8.29
CA GLU A 769 -32.02 5.43 -7.44
C GLU A 769 -30.55 5.78 -7.21
N LEU A 770 -30.23 7.06 -7.35
CA LEU A 770 -28.91 7.64 -7.01
C LEU A 770 -29.08 8.63 -5.86
N ASP A 771 -28.33 8.45 -4.78
CA ASP A 771 -28.33 9.34 -3.61
C ASP A 771 -27.08 10.24 -3.63
N VAL A 772 -27.27 11.54 -3.81
CA VAL A 772 -26.21 12.57 -3.84
C VAL A 772 -26.33 13.56 -2.68
N ARG A 773 -27.04 13.20 -1.62
CA ARG A 773 -27.17 14.06 -0.43
C ARG A 773 -25.82 14.22 0.28
N GLY A 774 -25.52 15.44 0.70
CA GLY A 774 -24.28 15.78 1.39
C GLY A 774 -23.05 15.94 0.48
N GLN A 775 -23.17 15.75 -0.83
CA GLN A 775 -22.09 15.98 -1.78
C GLN A 775 -22.02 17.47 -2.18
N ARG A 776 -20.82 17.92 -2.60
CA ARG A 776 -20.65 19.25 -3.18
C ARG A 776 -21.25 19.28 -4.60
N VAL A 777 -21.69 20.46 -5.08
CA VAL A 777 -22.39 20.59 -6.36
C VAL A 777 -21.60 19.95 -7.54
N ASN A 778 -20.31 20.19 -7.65
CA ASN A 778 -19.50 19.64 -8.73
C ASN A 778 -19.40 18.10 -8.65
N GLU A 779 -19.22 17.58 -7.47
CA GLU A 779 -19.10 16.14 -7.20
C GLU A 779 -20.43 15.39 -7.46
N ALA A 780 -21.54 16.03 -7.08
CA ALA A 780 -22.88 15.52 -7.36
C ALA A 780 -23.19 15.54 -8.87
N LEU A 781 -22.80 16.59 -9.59
CA LEU A 781 -23.01 16.67 -11.03
C LEU A 781 -22.21 15.62 -11.81
N ASP A 782 -20.96 15.34 -11.42
CA ASP A 782 -20.15 14.27 -12.02
C ASP A 782 -20.80 12.90 -11.81
N ASN A 783 -21.28 12.62 -10.59
CA ASN A 783 -21.96 11.37 -10.29
C ASN A 783 -23.30 11.23 -11.05
N VAL A 784 -24.06 12.32 -11.17
CA VAL A 784 -25.31 12.35 -11.94
C VAL A 784 -25.01 12.15 -13.43
N MET A 785 -24.01 12.76 -13.99
CA MET A 785 -23.61 12.60 -15.39
C MET A 785 -23.33 11.14 -15.74
N HIS A 786 -22.46 10.47 -14.99
CA HIS A 786 -22.15 9.05 -15.20
C HIS A 786 -23.36 8.14 -15.02
N TYR A 787 -24.21 8.42 -14.03
CA TYR A 787 -25.41 7.65 -13.76
C TYR A 787 -26.46 7.80 -14.87
N ILE A 788 -26.64 8.98 -15.45
CA ILE A 788 -27.54 9.23 -16.57
C ILE A 788 -27.03 8.59 -17.86
N ASP A 789 -25.72 8.64 -18.13
CA ASP A 789 -25.10 7.95 -19.26
C ASP A 789 -25.33 6.42 -19.18
N ASP A 790 -25.14 5.83 -17.99
CA ASP A 790 -25.42 4.41 -17.76
C ASP A 790 -26.91 4.10 -17.93
N ALA A 791 -27.82 4.95 -17.45
CA ALA A 791 -29.26 4.77 -17.59
C ALA A 791 -29.72 4.81 -19.06
N ILE A 792 -29.20 5.72 -19.85
CA ILE A 792 -29.47 5.84 -21.29
C ILE A 792 -28.89 4.61 -22.01
N MET A 793 -27.67 4.21 -21.72
CA MET A 793 -27.01 3.05 -22.34
C MET A 793 -27.76 1.74 -22.06
N LEU A 794 -28.36 1.61 -20.86
CA LEU A 794 -29.12 0.44 -20.44
C LEU A 794 -30.59 0.49 -20.89
N ASN A 795 -31.01 1.55 -21.57
CA ASN A 795 -32.36 1.79 -22.04
C ASN A 795 -33.41 1.72 -20.92
N VAL A 796 -33.09 2.37 -19.79
CA VAL A 796 -34.00 2.47 -18.63
C VAL A 796 -35.03 3.55 -18.88
N SER A 797 -36.29 3.29 -18.54
CA SER A 797 -37.38 4.24 -18.82
C SER A 797 -37.41 5.44 -17.89
N SER A 798 -37.01 5.27 -16.63
CA SER A 798 -36.95 6.36 -15.64
C SER A 798 -36.03 6.01 -14.47
N VAL A 799 -35.44 7.03 -13.86
CA VAL A 799 -34.58 6.91 -12.67
C VAL A 799 -34.89 8.02 -11.66
N ARG A 800 -34.46 7.84 -10.40
CA ARG A 800 -34.68 8.79 -9.31
C ARG A 800 -33.35 9.30 -8.77
N ILE A 801 -33.22 10.60 -8.57
CA ILE A 801 -32.02 11.25 -8.01
C ILE A 801 -32.43 11.94 -6.72
N ILE A 802 -31.85 11.51 -5.61
CA ILE A 802 -32.15 12.00 -4.25
C ILE A 802 -31.07 13.03 -3.87
N HIS A 803 -31.42 14.31 -3.87
CA HIS A 803 -30.52 15.42 -3.52
C HIS A 803 -30.88 16.14 -2.23
N GLY A 804 -32.00 15.80 -1.63
CA GLY A 804 -32.48 16.41 -0.39
C GLY A 804 -33.17 17.76 -0.60
N LYS A 805 -33.78 18.28 0.48
CA LYS A 805 -34.60 19.54 0.44
C LYS A 805 -33.76 20.79 0.73
N GLY A 806 -32.54 20.71 1.28
CA GLY A 806 -31.63 21.81 1.63
C GLY A 806 -31.98 23.23 1.16
N THR A 807 -31.01 24.01 0.75
CA THR A 807 -31.20 25.37 0.19
C THR A 807 -31.77 25.38 -1.24
N GLY A 808 -31.94 24.23 -1.86
CA GLY A 808 -32.35 24.08 -3.26
C GLY A 808 -31.24 24.20 -4.32
N ALA A 809 -30.05 24.68 -3.97
CA ALA A 809 -28.97 24.90 -4.91
C ALA A 809 -28.56 23.64 -5.69
N LEU A 810 -28.48 22.49 -5.01
CA LEU A 810 -28.12 21.20 -5.63
C LEU A 810 -29.24 20.71 -6.56
N ARG A 811 -30.49 20.85 -6.16
CA ARG A 811 -31.66 20.52 -6.98
C ARG A 811 -31.67 21.33 -8.28
N ASP A 812 -31.50 22.65 -8.17
CA ASP A 812 -31.62 23.55 -9.33
C ASP A 812 -30.49 23.32 -10.35
N GLU A 813 -29.25 23.03 -9.89
CA GLU A 813 -28.14 22.69 -10.76
C GLU A 813 -28.30 21.31 -11.43
N ILE A 814 -28.75 20.30 -10.68
CA ILE A 814 -29.05 18.98 -11.24
C ILE A 814 -30.16 19.05 -12.27
N GLN A 815 -31.24 19.76 -12.00
CA GLN A 815 -32.35 19.90 -12.96
C GLN A 815 -31.92 20.71 -14.19
N ARG A 816 -31.07 21.73 -14.05
CA ARG A 816 -30.49 22.48 -15.17
C ARG A 816 -29.66 21.59 -16.06
N PHE A 817 -28.78 20.80 -15.47
CA PHE A 817 -27.94 19.83 -16.18
C PHE A 817 -28.77 18.80 -16.93
N LEU A 818 -29.76 18.18 -16.27
CA LEU A 818 -30.61 17.16 -16.85
C LEU A 818 -31.44 17.67 -18.03
N ARG A 819 -31.94 18.90 -17.97
CA ARG A 819 -32.67 19.53 -19.09
C ARG A 819 -31.80 19.81 -20.31
N ALA A 820 -30.48 19.95 -20.13
CA ALA A 820 -29.52 20.15 -21.20
C ALA A 820 -28.95 18.84 -21.77
N THR A 821 -29.22 17.68 -21.11
CA THR A 821 -28.65 16.40 -21.49
C THR A 821 -29.48 15.71 -22.58
N PRO A 822 -28.85 15.36 -23.74
CA PRO A 822 -29.54 14.63 -24.81
C PRO A 822 -30.06 13.29 -24.33
N GLY A 823 -31.28 12.89 -24.68
CA GLY A 823 -31.91 11.63 -24.28
C GLY A 823 -32.77 11.72 -23.00
N VAL A 824 -32.76 12.86 -22.30
CA VAL A 824 -33.68 13.14 -21.18
C VAL A 824 -34.94 13.82 -21.70
N VAL A 825 -36.11 13.20 -21.52
CA VAL A 825 -37.44 13.74 -21.90
C VAL A 825 -37.97 14.69 -20.85
N SER A 826 -37.84 14.33 -19.57
CA SER A 826 -38.29 15.21 -18.50
C SER A 826 -37.48 14.98 -17.21
N ALA A 827 -37.27 16.07 -16.44
CA ALA A 827 -36.71 16.06 -15.11
C ALA A 827 -37.63 16.89 -14.20
N LYS A 828 -38.36 16.25 -13.30
CA LYS A 828 -39.40 16.87 -12.46
C LYS A 828 -39.22 16.41 -11.00
N ASP A 829 -39.74 17.23 -10.09
CA ASP A 829 -39.83 16.82 -8.68
C ASP A 829 -40.75 15.63 -8.49
N GLU A 830 -40.42 14.76 -7.58
CA GLU A 830 -41.24 13.62 -7.19
C GLU A 830 -42.56 14.08 -6.49
N SER A 831 -43.54 13.20 -6.41
CA SER A 831 -44.78 13.47 -5.69
C SER A 831 -44.50 13.75 -4.19
N VAL A 832 -45.33 14.61 -3.57
CA VAL A 832 -45.11 15.05 -2.16
C VAL A 832 -45.07 13.87 -1.18
N GLN A 833 -45.77 12.76 -1.50
CA GLN A 833 -45.80 11.55 -0.68
C GLN A 833 -44.53 10.67 -0.79
N LEU A 834 -43.75 10.79 -1.87
CA LEU A 834 -42.57 9.95 -2.19
C LEU A 834 -41.24 10.70 -2.15
N GLY A 835 -41.21 11.94 -1.61
CA GLY A 835 -40.00 12.73 -1.46
C GLY A 835 -40.12 14.20 -1.80
N GLY A 836 -41.06 14.56 -2.65
CA GLY A 836 -41.34 15.96 -3.07
C GLY A 836 -40.12 16.62 -3.70
N SER A 837 -39.90 17.91 -3.39
CA SER A 837 -38.78 18.70 -3.91
C SER A 837 -37.39 18.25 -3.47
N GLY A 838 -37.24 17.15 -2.74
CA GLY A 838 -35.95 16.53 -2.37
C GLY A 838 -35.51 15.44 -3.32
N VAL A 839 -36.34 15.04 -4.30
CA VAL A 839 -36.06 13.99 -5.27
C VAL A 839 -36.44 14.46 -6.66
N THR A 840 -35.58 14.29 -7.64
CA THR A 840 -35.86 14.54 -9.07
C THR A 840 -36.04 13.20 -9.80
N VAL A 841 -37.17 13.05 -10.45
CA VAL A 841 -37.48 11.93 -11.36
C VAL A 841 -37.09 12.31 -12.79
N VAL A 842 -36.28 11.48 -13.41
CA VAL A 842 -35.78 11.66 -14.78
C VAL A 842 -36.43 10.60 -15.65
N THR A 843 -37.04 11.01 -16.78
CA THR A 843 -37.59 10.07 -17.79
C THR A 843 -36.79 10.24 -19.09
N PHE A 844 -36.57 9.11 -19.76
CA PHE A 844 -35.77 9.05 -21.00
C PHE A 844 -36.64 8.74 -22.22
N ASP A 845 -36.13 9.10 -23.41
CA ASP A 845 -36.73 8.73 -24.68
C ASP A 845 -36.55 7.21 -24.91
N LYS A 846 -37.60 6.55 -25.39
CA LYS A 846 -37.63 5.08 -25.61
C LYS A 846 -37.03 4.71 -26.94
#